data_878d93b895fd8e68e7e75d1ded965b90
#
_entry.id   878d93b895fd8e68e7e75d1ded965b90
#
_cell.length_a   1.000
_cell.length_b   1.000
_cell.length_c   1.000
_cell.angle_alpha   90.00
_cell.angle_beta   90.00
_cell.angle_gamma   90.00
#
_symmetry.space_group_name_H-M   'P 1'
#
loop_
_entity.id
_entity.type
_entity.pdbx_description
1 polymer ?
#
loop_
_entity_poly.entity_id
_entity_poly.type
_entity_poly.pdbx_seq_one_letter_code
_entity_poly.pdbx_strand_id
1 'polypeptide(L)'
;MKRSIVFLLPFLMGACTSGGNDGLVLNDLEYFETQGVNVLVYSNDFSGGFNDEKNSGIELIHHGVRTAQGGAVRLSNTPEQWDLVPASPTRKVNKEEGCIEVALRYEDYDFDSRVVVTSKGKVVEIAVYLDKPLPTELEGDAGFNLEFLPSQYWNKTYLMDGRYNRFPRYAVSNTVTRPNSEKVKQFKGYKTYDDRGTNSFIDPLPLESGRTLLLAPDTPERMVKITSQDADLMLFDGRMLAQNGWYVVRSLLPSGKTGKVLTWTVEPNAIDGWIREPNIGFSQMGYLPAQPKVAVIELDKKDHPLSKASIYQIKEDGSSQKVYEGGIVSWGDYFKYHYVKFDFSSVQEPGIYYIQYGDYKTNNFIINENVYDKITDATSDVWIPIHMNHMYVSEAYRVWHGEPFKEGYLQAPVNTDHFDLHGQGPTTDTKYKPLELIPGLNVGGYFDAGDFDIETGSNINVVQNFVSIWELFKPLRDMTFVDEDQRYVELHRPDGIPDILQFIEHGTLNLVAQAENIGHMSQTLSNSVLDNYHHLGDAASITDGLRYNPNLGPYEKSADGKFSGVKDDMWAFTSRNPSLDLRAATMFAAASRALKGYNDDLSNRALKQSKRLLKEAMELLSSKTESKKRKEDAVIENIGSNLQLFVATGEPQYLKVFDEKIWDALDRNVERNIKTALDAIPYMNEEFKEKLRPYIVKYKEYVESLGKENPYGLPIGLGNWAGGGAVTGYGTTLCFASKYYPDIIDKNYAFKVADWLFGCHPYHNYSFVAAVGAARPKAVFYGNNRADFSFIPGNVAPGLLFRKPDHFENYDDWPFLWGQNEGTIAGNTSYLIFGSAFKDLVK
;
A
#
# COMPACT_ATOMS: atom_id res chain seq x y z
N MET A 1 74.09 27.79 47.41
CA MET A 1 73.57 27.89 46.03
C MET A 1 73.28 26.48 45.54
N LYS A 2 72.04 26.07 45.62
CA LYS A 2 71.53 24.78 45.10
C LYS A 2 70.70 25.05 43.89
N ARG A 3 71.11 24.59 42.70
CA ARG A 3 70.32 24.61 41.47
C ARG A 3 69.42 23.37 41.47
N SER A 4 68.13 23.58 41.42
CA SER A 4 67.14 22.54 41.15
C SER A 4 67.00 22.41 39.68
N ILE A 5 67.17 21.20 39.15
CA ILE A 5 66.94 20.79 37.79
C ILE A 5 65.52 20.21 37.79
N VAL A 6 64.61 20.87 36.99
CA VAL A 6 63.24 20.38 36.70
C VAL A 6 63.32 19.48 35.47
N PHE A 7 62.98 18.21 35.64
CA PHE A 7 62.75 17.27 34.50
C PHE A 7 61.32 17.48 33.99
N LEU A 8 61.24 17.94 32.77
CA LEU A 8 60.01 17.85 31.98
C LEU A 8 59.90 16.45 31.34
N LEU A 9 58.96 15.63 31.74
CA LEU A 9 58.55 14.45 31.02
C LEU A 9 57.60 14.88 29.89
N PRO A 10 57.77 14.40 28.63
CA PRO A 10 56.81 14.59 27.60
C PRO A 10 55.60 13.63 27.85
N PHE A 11 54.41 14.18 27.99
CA PHE A 11 53.17 13.43 27.87
C PHE A 11 53.01 12.97 26.41
N LEU A 12 53.25 11.70 26.14
CA LEU A 12 52.74 11.05 24.94
C LEU A 12 51.23 10.98 25.07
N MET A 13 50.54 11.84 24.36
CA MET A 13 49.12 11.59 24.03
C MET A 13 49.09 10.38 23.09
N GLY A 14 48.77 9.24 23.64
CA GLY A 14 48.37 8.08 22.86
C GLY A 14 47.07 8.44 22.16
N ALA A 15 47.11 8.57 20.84
CA ALA A 15 45.90 8.52 20.02
C ALA A 15 45.22 7.19 20.29
N CYS A 16 44.11 7.23 21.02
CA CYS A 16 43.17 6.11 20.99
C CYS A 16 42.66 5.98 19.56
N THR A 17 43.28 5.12 18.78
CA THR A 17 42.62 4.55 17.64
C THR A 17 41.42 3.78 18.21
N SER A 18 40.23 4.32 18.01
CA SER A 18 39.01 3.59 18.18
C SER A 18 39.06 2.43 17.19
N GLY A 19 39.48 1.28 17.65
CA GLY A 19 39.30 0.03 16.93
C GLY A 19 37.79 -0.10 16.74
N GLY A 20 37.33 0.01 15.51
CA GLY A 20 35.94 -0.20 15.16
C GLY A 20 35.55 -1.56 15.69
N ASN A 21 34.43 -1.60 16.38
CA ASN A 21 33.81 -2.85 16.79
C ASN A 21 33.30 -3.50 15.50
N ASP A 22 34.06 -4.43 14.90
CA ASP A 22 33.74 -5.10 13.63
C ASP A 22 32.46 -5.99 13.71
N GLY A 23 31.76 -5.97 14.84
CA GLY A 23 30.62 -6.83 15.12
C GLY A 23 29.26 -6.11 14.96
N LEU A 24 28.21 -6.92 14.84
CA LEU A 24 26.82 -6.46 14.95
C LEU A 24 26.55 -6.02 16.39
N VAL A 25 26.13 -4.79 16.60
CA VAL A 25 25.87 -4.21 17.92
C VAL A 25 24.39 -3.78 17.99
N LEU A 26 23.74 -4.10 19.11
CA LEU A 26 22.39 -3.62 19.40
C LEU A 26 22.43 -2.13 19.73
N ASN A 27 21.86 -1.30 18.89
CA ASN A 27 21.90 0.16 18.97
C ASN A 27 20.73 0.78 19.75
N ASP A 28 20.73 2.10 19.87
CA ASP A 28 19.68 2.84 20.60
C ASP A 28 18.32 2.84 19.92
N LEU A 29 18.27 2.59 18.61
CA LEU A 29 17.02 2.39 17.87
C LEU A 29 16.50 0.96 17.93
N GLU A 30 17.15 0.12 18.77
CA GLU A 30 16.73 -1.26 19.05
C GLU A 30 16.77 -2.21 17.86
N TYR A 31 17.81 -2.12 17.03
CA TYR A 31 18.17 -3.11 16.03
C TYR A 31 19.69 -3.39 16.06
N PHE A 32 20.10 -4.51 15.49
CA PHE A 32 21.51 -4.84 15.38
C PHE A 32 22.10 -4.18 14.14
N GLU A 33 23.24 -3.53 14.31
CA GLU A 33 23.93 -2.87 13.20
C GLU A 33 25.44 -3.12 13.19
N THR A 34 26.00 -3.18 12.01
CA THR A 34 27.39 -2.97 11.70
C THR A 34 27.47 -2.20 10.37
N GLN A 35 28.65 -2.07 9.78
CA GLN A 35 28.82 -1.29 8.57
C GLN A 35 28.08 -1.92 7.38
N GLY A 36 27.08 -1.21 6.88
CA GLY A 36 26.25 -1.63 5.75
C GLY A 36 25.24 -2.76 6.04
N VAL A 37 25.16 -3.24 7.30
CA VAL A 37 24.24 -4.33 7.66
C VAL A 37 23.37 -3.95 8.84
N ASN A 38 22.06 -4.14 8.72
CA ASN A 38 21.13 -4.00 9.81
C ASN A 38 20.28 -5.28 9.92
N VAL A 39 20.11 -5.77 11.15
CA VAL A 39 19.19 -6.87 11.47
C VAL A 39 18.11 -6.32 12.40
N LEU A 40 16.88 -6.28 11.90
CA LEU A 40 15.73 -5.74 12.61
C LEU A 40 14.91 -6.92 13.13
N VAL A 41 14.31 -6.72 14.31
CA VAL A 41 13.43 -7.73 14.93
C VAL A 41 12.17 -7.04 15.38
N TYR A 42 11.07 -7.31 14.71
CA TYR A 42 9.78 -6.67 14.90
C TYR A 42 8.81 -7.53 15.72
N SER A 43 7.89 -6.85 16.37
CA SER A 43 6.60 -7.39 16.78
C SER A 43 5.48 -6.54 16.15
N ASN A 44 4.25 -7.06 16.12
CA ASN A 44 3.11 -6.32 15.54
C ASN A 44 2.91 -4.96 16.22
N ASP A 45 2.98 -4.92 17.56
CA ASP A 45 2.82 -3.66 18.32
C ASP A 45 3.97 -2.68 18.05
N PHE A 46 5.18 -3.19 17.91
CA PHE A 46 6.35 -2.34 17.67
C PHE A 46 6.36 -1.78 16.25
N SER A 47 6.05 -2.59 15.27
CA SER A 47 6.01 -2.16 13.87
C SER A 47 4.82 -1.22 13.59
N GLY A 48 3.71 -1.40 14.31
CA GLY A 48 2.48 -0.64 14.09
C GLY A 48 1.90 -0.82 12.70
N GLY A 49 2.22 -1.93 12.02
CA GLY A 49 1.99 -2.08 10.60
C GLY A 49 0.95 -3.12 10.23
N PHE A 50 0.72 -3.14 8.98
CA PHE A 50 -0.12 -4.07 8.24
C PHE A 50 0.44 -5.51 8.31
N ASN A 51 -0.36 -6.48 8.70
CA ASN A 51 0.10 -7.84 9.03
C ASN A 51 0.26 -8.76 7.81
N ASP A 52 -0.39 -8.45 6.69
CA ASP A 52 -0.42 -9.32 5.51
C ASP A 52 0.96 -9.48 4.86
N GLU A 53 1.86 -8.52 5.09
CA GLU A 53 3.22 -8.58 4.59
C GLU A 53 4.22 -9.20 5.58
N LYS A 54 3.71 -9.97 6.54
CA LYS A 54 4.57 -10.68 7.50
C LYS A 54 5.50 -9.74 8.28
N ASN A 55 4.96 -8.61 8.69
CA ASN A 55 5.67 -7.50 9.34
C ASN A 55 6.23 -7.83 10.72
N SER A 56 5.81 -8.94 11.33
CA SER A 56 6.40 -9.44 12.56
C SER A 56 7.52 -10.41 12.24
N GLY A 57 8.70 -10.19 12.81
CA GLY A 57 9.80 -11.10 12.66
C GLY A 57 11.14 -10.45 12.39
N ILE A 58 12.06 -11.24 11.86
CA ILE A 58 13.43 -10.81 11.57
C ILE A 58 13.51 -10.33 10.13
N GLU A 59 14.20 -9.20 9.95
CA GLU A 59 14.49 -8.62 8.65
C GLU A 59 15.97 -8.28 8.51
N LEU A 60 16.46 -8.34 7.28
CA LEU A 60 17.85 -8.04 6.95
C LEU A 60 17.91 -6.92 5.91
N ILE A 61 18.56 -5.83 6.29
CA ILE A 61 18.94 -4.76 5.37
C ILE A 61 20.43 -4.88 5.11
N HIS A 62 20.82 -5.01 3.86
CA HIS A 62 22.15 -5.35 3.45
C HIS A 62 22.63 -4.35 2.40
N HIS A 63 23.60 -3.50 2.79
CA HIS A 63 24.13 -2.41 1.96
C HIS A 63 23.04 -1.53 1.35
N GLY A 64 22.18 -1.00 2.24
CA GLY A 64 21.10 -0.09 1.89
C GLY A 64 19.87 -0.70 1.21
N VAL A 65 19.78 -2.04 1.12
CA VAL A 65 18.65 -2.74 0.51
C VAL A 65 18.09 -3.79 1.46
N ARG A 66 16.78 -3.84 1.62
CA ARG A 66 16.10 -4.91 2.34
C ARG A 66 16.17 -6.19 1.51
N THR A 67 16.85 -7.20 2.03
CA THR A 67 17.13 -8.44 1.30
C THR A 67 16.37 -9.63 1.84
N ALA A 68 15.96 -9.59 3.11
CA ALA A 68 15.15 -10.64 3.72
C ALA A 68 14.17 -10.06 4.74
N GLN A 69 13.05 -10.76 4.93
CA GLN A 69 11.98 -10.43 5.87
C GLN A 69 11.29 -11.69 6.40
N GLY A 70 10.25 -11.55 7.21
CA GLY A 70 9.38 -12.63 7.64
C GLY A 70 10.04 -13.70 8.51
N GLY A 71 11.15 -13.37 9.18
CA GLY A 71 11.89 -14.28 10.05
C GLY A 71 11.11 -14.65 11.30
N ALA A 72 10.23 -15.67 11.20
CA ALA A 72 9.30 -16.09 12.23
C ALA A 72 9.09 -17.61 12.20
N VAL A 73 8.45 -18.14 13.26
CA VAL A 73 7.90 -19.50 13.24
C VAL A 73 6.62 -19.48 12.40
N ARG A 74 6.58 -20.27 11.35
CA ARG A 74 5.47 -20.39 10.41
C ARG A 74 4.96 -21.82 10.36
N LEU A 75 3.69 -22.02 10.02
CA LEU A 75 3.05 -23.31 9.97
C LEU A 75 3.11 -23.96 8.59
N SER A 76 3.37 -23.18 7.53
CA SER A 76 3.52 -23.65 6.15
C SER A 76 4.95 -23.54 5.66
N ASN A 77 5.33 -24.37 4.68
CA ASN A 77 6.65 -24.35 4.06
C ASN A 77 6.93 -23.04 3.31
N THR A 78 5.96 -22.63 2.54
CA THR A 78 6.00 -21.41 1.74
C THR A 78 4.70 -20.65 2.02
N PRO A 79 4.65 -19.90 3.13
CA PRO A 79 3.43 -19.24 3.56
C PRO A 79 2.96 -18.26 2.50
N GLU A 80 1.69 -18.36 2.17
CA GLU A 80 0.97 -17.46 1.27
C GLU A 80 0.50 -16.21 2.02
N GLN A 81 -0.03 -15.23 1.30
CA GLN A 81 -0.58 -14.00 1.87
C GLN A 81 -1.68 -14.31 2.90
N TRP A 82 -2.54 -15.27 2.61
CA TRP A 82 -3.66 -15.66 3.48
C TRP A 82 -3.37 -16.82 4.42
N ASP A 83 -2.13 -17.21 4.56
CA ASP A 83 -1.73 -18.15 5.61
C ASP A 83 -1.81 -17.51 7.00
N LEU A 84 -1.97 -18.35 8.01
CA LEU A 84 -2.00 -17.90 9.39
C LEU A 84 -0.75 -17.09 9.75
N VAL A 85 -0.98 -15.87 10.23
CA VAL A 85 0.05 -14.98 10.76
C VAL A 85 0.04 -15.05 12.28
N PRO A 86 1.18 -15.29 12.96
CA PRO A 86 1.20 -15.32 14.40
C PRO A 86 0.94 -13.93 14.98
N ALA A 87 0.15 -13.83 16.03
CA ALA A 87 0.19 -12.66 16.89
C ALA A 87 1.57 -12.56 17.57
N SER A 88 2.09 -11.34 17.72
CA SER A 88 3.36 -11.08 18.42
C SER A 88 3.12 -10.16 19.63
N PRO A 89 2.58 -10.70 20.74
CA PRO A 89 2.07 -9.90 21.84
C PRO A 89 3.15 -9.21 22.68
N THR A 90 4.41 -9.68 22.59
CA THR A 90 5.50 -9.09 23.37
C THR A 90 6.78 -9.03 22.60
N ARG A 91 7.52 -7.94 22.78
CA ARG A 91 8.89 -7.73 22.33
C ARG A 91 9.70 -7.21 23.52
N LYS A 92 10.83 -7.86 23.82
CA LYS A 92 11.72 -7.48 24.91
C LYS A 92 13.11 -7.23 24.35
N VAL A 93 13.73 -6.14 24.79
CA VAL A 93 15.09 -5.76 24.40
C VAL A 93 15.95 -5.76 25.63
N ASN A 94 17.03 -6.53 25.62
CA ASN A 94 18.05 -6.54 26.65
C ASN A 94 19.38 -6.06 26.05
N LYS A 95 19.68 -4.79 26.30
CA LYS A 95 20.90 -4.14 25.77
C LYS A 95 22.18 -4.69 26.44
N GLU A 96 22.11 -5.14 27.70
CA GLU A 96 23.27 -5.66 28.42
C GLU A 96 23.70 -7.03 27.84
N GLU A 97 22.73 -7.88 27.52
CA GLU A 97 22.99 -9.19 26.90
C GLU A 97 23.06 -9.12 25.36
N GLY A 98 22.77 -7.96 24.77
CA GLY A 98 22.74 -7.77 23.32
C GLY A 98 21.72 -8.66 22.63
N CYS A 99 20.49 -8.75 23.16
CA CYS A 99 19.46 -9.60 22.60
C CYS A 99 18.07 -8.92 22.48
N ILE A 100 17.26 -9.42 21.53
CA ILE A 100 15.85 -9.08 21.35
C ILE A 100 15.06 -10.39 21.34
N GLU A 101 14.00 -10.45 22.15
CA GLU A 101 13.07 -11.57 22.24
C GLU A 101 11.70 -11.13 21.71
N VAL A 102 11.09 -11.94 20.83
CA VAL A 102 9.71 -11.75 20.36
C VAL A 102 8.91 -13.02 20.63
N ALA A 103 7.78 -12.88 21.33
CA ALA A 103 6.81 -13.97 21.49
C ALA A 103 5.88 -14.04 20.28
N LEU A 104 5.61 -15.24 19.80
CA LEU A 104 4.71 -15.53 18.69
C LEU A 104 3.63 -16.50 19.18
N ARG A 105 2.36 -16.23 18.83
CA ARG A 105 1.22 -17.02 19.24
C ARG A 105 0.29 -17.30 18.07
N TYR A 106 -0.08 -18.58 17.94
CA TYR A 106 -1.16 -19.05 17.07
C TYR A 106 -2.34 -19.50 17.93
N GLU A 107 -3.35 -18.65 18.08
CA GLU A 107 -4.48 -18.88 19.00
C GLU A 107 -5.27 -20.14 18.65
N ASP A 108 -5.49 -20.40 17.38
CA ASP A 108 -6.27 -21.56 16.89
C ASP A 108 -5.63 -22.90 17.24
N TYR A 109 -4.35 -22.92 17.57
CA TYR A 109 -3.60 -24.14 17.95
C TYR A 109 -3.16 -24.14 19.41
N ASP A 110 -3.50 -23.10 20.19
CA ASP A 110 -2.92 -22.86 21.53
C ASP A 110 -1.38 -23.04 21.53
N PHE A 111 -0.76 -22.56 20.46
CA PHE A 111 0.66 -22.74 20.20
C PHE A 111 1.42 -21.44 20.38
N ASP A 112 2.36 -21.48 21.34
CA ASP A 112 3.26 -20.38 21.66
C ASP A 112 4.69 -20.73 21.32
N SER A 113 5.42 -19.78 20.78
CA SER A 113 6.87 -19.87 20.57
C SER A 113 7.54 -18.53 20.88
N ARG A 114 8.84 -18.56 21.14
CA ARG A 114 9.64 -17.35 21.30
C ARG A 114 10.85 -17.40 20.37
N VAL A 115 11.08 -16.31 19.65
CA VAL A 115 12.27 -16.12 18.83
C VAL A 115 13.19 -15.15 19.55
N VAL A 116 14.42 -15.60 19.83
CA VAL A 116 15.45 -14.80 20.51
C VAL A 116 16.59 -14.58 19.54
N VAL A 117 16.91 -13.31 19.27
CA VAL A 117 18.02 -12.90 18.41
C VAL A 117 19.11 -12.29 19.28
N THR A 118 20.32 -12.84 19.21
CA THR A 118 21.45 -12.38 20.01
C THR A 118 22.66 -12.08 19.12
N SER A 119 23.30 -10.95 19.33
CA SER A 119 24.54 -10.59 18.63
C SER A 119 25.72 -11.40 19.17
N LYS A 120 26.54 -11.95 18.26
CA LYS A 120 27.77 -12.69 18.58
C LYS A 120 28.90 -12.31 17.61
N GLY A 121 29.50 -11.14 17.80
CA GLY A 121 30.53 -10.65 16.87
C GLY A 121 29.93 -10.31 15.51
N LYS A 122 30.40 -10.93 14.44
CA LYS A 122 29.92 -10.67 13.06
C LYS A 122 28.58 -11.37 12.71
N VAL A 123 28.03 -12.15 13.63
CA VAL A 123 26.83 -12.95 13.39
C VAL A 123 25.73 -12.59 14.37
N VAL A 124 24.49 -12.89 14.00
CA VAL A 124 23.38 -13.03 14.93
C VAL A 124 23.03 -14.51 15.09
N GLU A 125 22.86 -14.93 16.34
CA GLU A 125 22.27 -16.22 16.68
C GLU A 125 20.75 -16.03 16.80
N ILE A 126 20.00 -16.82 16.06
CA ILE A 126 18.53 -16.87 16.13
C ILE A 126 18.17 -18.20 16.80
N ALA A 127 17.50 -18.12 17.94
CA ALA A 127 17.07 -19.28 18.69
C ALA A 127 15.55 -19.32 18.84
N VAL A 128 14.96 -20.48 18.59
CA VAL A 128 13.53 -20.72 18.82
C VAL A 128 13.35 -21.50 20.11
N TYR A 129 12.45 -21.02 20.97
CA TYR A 129 12.09 -21.64 22.23
C TYR A 129 10.64 -22.06 22.25
N LEU A 130 10.36 -23.23 22.79
CA LEU A 130 9.02 -23.75 23.05
C LEU A 130 8.86 -24.03 24.53
N ASP A 131 7.84 -23.49 25.17
CA ASP A 131 7.51 -23.79 26.57
C ASP A 131 6.73 -25.11 26.73
N LYS A 132 5.99 -25.50 25.68
CA LYS A 132 5.30 -26.79 25.52
C LYS A 132 5.81 -27.48 24.25
N PRO A 133 5.73 -28.82 24.14
CA PRO A 133 6.01 -29.49 22.88
C PRO A 133 5.11 -28.97 21.74
N LEU A 134 5.62 -29.09 20.52
CA LEU A 134 4.83 -28.78 19.33
C LEU A 134 3.53 -29.59 19.32
N PRO A 135 2.36 -28.98 19.06
CA PRO A 135 1.12 -29.73 18.85
C PRO A 135 1.26 -30.80 17.78
N THR A 136 0.66 -31.98 18.02
CA THR A 136 0.81 -33.13 17.12
C THR A 136 0.36 -32.82 15.69
N GLU A 137 -0.68 -32.00 15.54
CA GLU A 137 -1.18 -31.58 14.24
C GLU A 137 -0.23 -30.69 13.45
N LEU A 138 0.77 -30.09 14.10
CA LEU A 138 1.79 -29.22 13.48
C LEU A 138 3.13 -29.93 13.29
N GLU A 139 3.25 -31.18 13.71
CA GLU A 139 4.47 -31.97 13.54
C GLU A 139 4.78 -32.22 12.07
N GLY A 140 5.98 -31.86 11.63
CA GLY A 140 6.41 -31.96 10.24
C GLY A 140 5.99 -30.77 9.36
N ASP A 141 5.17 -29.85 9.88
CA ASP A 141 4.72 -28.67 9.16
C ASP A 141 5.25 -27.36 9.75
N ALA A 142 5.26 -27.20 11.08
CA ALA A 142 5.78 -25.97 11.69
C ALA A 142 7.30 -25.84 11.61
N GLY A 143 7.78 -24.66 11.27
CA GLY A 143 9.22 -24.38 11.13
C GLY A 143 9.53 -22.89 11.28
N PHE A 144 10.82 -22.58 11.48
CA PHE A 144 11.31 -21.22 11.41
C PHE A 144 11.66 -20.89 9.96
N ASN A 145 11.12 -19.80 9.44
CA ASN A 145 11.37 -19.30 8.08
C ASN A 145 12.17 -17.98 8.13
N LEU A 146 12.94 -17.73 7.08
CA LEU A 146 13.44 -16.41 6.69
C LEU A 146 13.32 -16.29 5.18
N GLU A 147 12.71 -15.21 4.70
CA GLU A 147 12.25 -15.05 3.34
C GLU A 147 13.09 -14.02 2.60
N PHE A 148 13.78 -14.44 1.55
CA PHE A 148 14.72 -13.63 0.77
C PHE A 148 14.04 -13.06 -0.49
N LEU A 149 14.23 -11.76 -0.74
CA LEU A 149 13.63 -11.05 -1.86
C LEU A 149 14.24 -11.50 -3.20
N PRO A 150 13.48 -12.14 -4.11
CA PRO A 150 14.04 -12.71 -5.33
C PRO A 150 14.73 -11.71 -6.24
N SER A 151 14.25 -10.47 -6.35
CA SER A 151 14.88 -9.42 -7.16
C SER A 151 16.34 -9.15 -6.76
N GLN A 152 16.69 -9.42 -5.50
CA GLN A 152 18.06 -9.26 -4.98
C GLN A 152 18.94 -10.49 -5.22
N TYR A 153 18.33 -11.66 -5.51
CA TYR A 153 19.04 -12.94 -5.63
C TYR A 153 18.93 -13.61 -7.00
N TRP A 154 18.09 -13.15 -7.91
CA TRP A 154 17.97 -13.74 -9.25
C TRP A 154 19.32 -13.94 -9.92
N ASN A 155 19.51 -15.14 -10.48
CA ASN A 155 20.70 -15.56 -11.20
C ASN A 155 22.00 -15.56 -10.39
N LYS A 156 21.95 -15.16 -9.11
CA LYS A 156 23.10 -15.31 -8.20
C LYS A 156 23.27 -16.77 -7.81
N THR A 157 24.48 -17.12 -7.40
CA THR A 157 24.80 -18.48 -7.00
C THR A 157 24.52 -18.70 -5.51
N TYR A 158 24.39 -19.97 -5.11
CA TYR A 158 24.38 -20.39 -3.71
C TYR A 158 25.13 -21.72 -3.52
N LEU A 159 25.58 -21.97 -2.30
CA LEU A 159 26.15 -23.25 -1.88
C LEU A 159 25.40 -23.80 -0.67
N MET A 160 25.06 -25.09 -0.72
CA MET A 160 24.47 -25.84 0.39
C MET A 160 25.37 -27.05 0.68
N ASP A 161 26.10 -27.02 1.82
CA ASP A 161 27.07 -28.08 2.19
C ASP A 161 28.04 -28.44 1.06
N GLY A 162 28.56 -27.43 0.36
CA GLY A 162 29.47 -27.61 -0.76
C GLY A 162 28.86 -27.97 -2.10
N ARG A 163 27.58 -28.30 -2.16
CA ARG A 163 26.82 -28.36 -3.42
C ARG A 163 26.44 -26.97 -3.88
N TYR A 164 26.58 -26.69 -5.15
CA TYR A 164 26.35 -25.33 -5.69
C TYR A 164 25.28 -25.33 -6.77
N ASN A 165 24.51 -24.25 -6.82
CA ASN A 165 23.51 -24.01 -7.82
C ASN A 165 23.27 -22.49 -7.97
N ARG A 166 22.26 -22.14 -8.74
CA ARG A 166 21.86 -20.75 -9.05
C ARG A 166 20.40 -20.54 -8.71
N PHE A 167 20.07 -19.38 -8.14
CA PHE A 167 18.68 -18.98 -7.94
C PHE A 167 17.96 -18.85 -9.27
N PRO A 168 16.83 -19.55 -9.50
CA PRO A 168 16.11 -19.48 -10.75
C PRO A 168 15.46 -18.11 -10.96
N ARG A 169 15.55 -17.58 -12.19
CA ARG A 169 14.86 -16.31 -12.54
C ARG A 169 13.34 -16.49 -12.46
N TYR A 170 12.84 -17.59 -12.97
CA TYR A 170 11.43 -17.98 -12.98
C TYR A 170 11.18 -19.15 -12.04
N ALA A 171 9.95 -19.26 -11.55
CA ALA A 171 9.52 -20.36 -10.68
C ALA A 171 9.44 -21.66 -11.51
N VAL A 172 10.43 -22.54 -11.34
CA VAL A 172 10.58 -23.79 -12.08
C VAL A 172 10.93 -24.98 -11.18
N SER A 173 10.67 -24.86 -9.88
CA SER A 173 10.94 -25.92 -8.89
C SER A 173 10.01 -27.10 -9.09
N ASN A 174 10.45 -28.27 -8.64
CA ASN A 174 9.57 -29.42 -8.55
C ASN A 174 8.50 -29.20 -7.48
N THR A 175 7.33 -29.76 -7.70
CA THR A 175 6.18 -29.69 -6.79
C THR A 175 5.60 -31.06 -6.53
N VAL A 176 4.87 -31.19 -5.42
CA VAL A 176 4.04 -32.35 -5.10
C VAL A 176 2.62 -31.89 -4.82
N THR A 177 1.65 -32.77 -5.01
CA THR A 177 0.27 -32.53 -4.61
C THR A 177 0.07 -33.12 -3.21
N ARG A 178 -0.36 -32.30 -2.27
CA ARG A 178 -0.72 -32.75 -0.92
C ARG A 178 -2.23 -32.67 -0.69
N PRO A 179 -2.82 -33.56 0.15
CA PRO A 179 -4.18 -33.37 0.60
C PRO A 179 -4.32 -32.00 1.26
N ASN A 180 -5.41 -31.31 0.96
CA ASN A 180 -5.67 -30.00 1.56
C ASN A 180 -5.76 -30.12 3.10
N SER A 181 -4.98 -29.32 3.79
CA SER A 181 -5.06 -29.19 5.24
C SER A 181 -5.80 -27.89 5.58
N GLU A 182 -7.00 -28.00 6.11
CA GLU A 182 -7.75 -26.84 6.65
C GLU A 182 -7.06 -26.21 7.86
N LYS A 183 -6.03 -26.86 8.41
CA LYS A 183 -5.39 -26.51 9.67
C LYS A 183 -4.60 -25.20 9.64
N VAL A 184 -4.02 -24.87 8.51
CA VAL A 184 -3.06 -23.76 8.41
C VAL A 184 -3.64 -22.53 7.70
N LYS A 185 -4.95 -22.51 7.43
CA LYS A 185 -5.59 -21.37 6.76
C LYS A 185 -6.00 -20.30 7.77
N GLN A 186 -5.82 -19.04 7.38
CA GLN A 186 -6.15 -17.86 8.17
C GLN A 186 -7.66 -17.78 8.48
N PHE A 187 -8.50 -18.30 7.60
CA PHE A 187 -9.95 -18.19 7.68
C PHE A 187 -10.59 -19.50 8.07
N LYS A 188 -11.38 -19.48 9.16
CA LYS A 188 -12.15 -20.64 9.62
C LYS A 188 -13.23 -21.00 8.62
N GLY A 189 -13.40 -22.33 8.38
CA GLY A 189 -14.43 -22.84 7.47
C GLY A 189 -14.08 -22.69 6.00
N TYR A 190 -12.96 -22.08 5.67
CA TYR A 190 -12.48 -21.98 4.29
C TYR A 190 -12.03 -23.37 3.81
N LYS A 191 -12.63 -23.82 2.71
CA LYS A 191 -12.26 -25.08 2.04
C LYS A 191 -11.69 -24.76 0.69
N THR A 192 -10.40 -25.01 0.51
CA THR A 192 -9.85 -25.10 -0.83
C THR A 192 -10.36 -26.36 -1.48
N TYR A 193 -11.00 -26.22 -2.61
CA TYR A 193 -11.32 -27.36 -3.47
C TYR A 193 -10.45 -27.21 -4.73
N ASP A 194 -9.79 -28.28 -5.14
CA ASP A 194 -9.57 -28.34 -6.55
C ASP A 194 -10.90 -28.71 -7.22
N ASP A 195 -11.19 -28.13 -8.37
CA ASP A 195 -12.43 -28.37 -9.11
C ASP A 195 -12.56 -29.84 -9.59
N ARG A 196 -11.52 -30.62 -9.40
CA ARG A 196 -11.46 -32.04 -9.69
C ARG A 196 -11.87 -32.89 -8.49
N GLY A 197 -12.21 -32.27 -7.36
CA GLY A 197 -12.70 -32.95 -6.16
C GLY A 197 -11.64 -33.72 -5.37
N THR A 198 -10.35 -33.43 -5.60
CA THR A 198 -9.25 -34.12 -4.91
C THR A 198 -8.88 -33.49 -3.58
N ASN A 199 -9.38 -32.28 -3.28
CA ASN A 199 -9.04 -31.51 -2.08
C ASN A 199 -7.52 -31.47 -1.84
N SER A 200 -6.76 -31.15 -2.87
CA SER A 200 -5.32 -31.11 -2.80
C SER A 200 -4.79 -29.76 -3.31
N PHE A 201 -3.64 -29.41 -2.85
CA PHE A 201 -2.92 -28.23 -3.33
C PHE A 201 -1.49 -28.59 -3.71
N ILE A 202 -0.87 -27.73 -4.49
CA ILE A 202 0.51 -27.87 -4.93
C ILE A 202 1.41 -27.36 -3.80
N ASP A 203 2.42 -28.15 -3.45
CA ASP A 203 3.43 -27.81 -2.46
C ASP A 203 4.82 -27.85 -3.14
N PRO A 204 5.63 -26.80 -3.07
CA PRO A 204 6.96 -26.81 -3.67
C PRO A 204 7.89 -27.74 -2.90
N LEU A 205 8.77 -28.44 -3.63
CA LEU A 205 9.87 -29.17 -3.03
C LEU A 205 11.08 -28.24 -2.85
N PRO A 206 11.95 -28.51 -1.85
CA PRO A 206 13.16 -27.73 -1.66
C PRO A 206 14.04 -27.77 -2.92
N LEU A 207 14.59 -26.61 -3.29
CA LEU A 207 15.66 -26.52 -4.28
C LEU A 207 16.89 -27.27 -3.79
N GLU A 208 17.18 -27.20 -2.50
CA GLU A 208 18.33 -27.86 -1.85
C GLU A 208 18.10 -27.94 -0.33
N SER A 209 18.77 -28.88 0.33
CA SER A 209 18.72 -29.05 1.79
C SER A 209 20.09 -29.38 2.36
N GLY A 210 20.39 -28.89 3.57
CA GLY A 210 21.68 -29.12 4.22
C GLY A 210 21.81 -28.35 5.54
N ARG A 211 23.00 -28.25 6.07
CA ARG A 211 23.27 -27.58 7.36
C ARG A 211 23.86 -26.20 7.23
N THR A 212 24.52 -25.92 6.12
CA THR A 212 25.17 -24.64 5.87
C THR A 212 24.80 -24.15 4.48
N LEU A 213 24.18 -22.99 4.43
CA LEU A 213 23.79 -22.30 3.20
C LEU A 213 24.59 -21.01 3.07
N LEU A 214 25.28 -20.82 1.96
CA LEU A 214 25.90 -19.57 1.57
C LEU A 214 25.17 -18.99 0.36
N LEU A 215 24.52 -17.88 0.55
CA LEU A 215 23.78 -17.13 -0.48
C LEU A 215 24.69 -16.10 -1.13
N ALA A 216 24.60 -15.97 -2.45
CA ALA A 216 25.27 -14.96 -3.27
C ALA A 216 26.76 -14.77 -2.97
N PRO A 217 27.60 -15.86 -2.95
CA PRO A 217 29.05 -15.75 -2.70
C PRO A 217 29.78 -14.89 -3.75
N ASP A 218 29.18 -14.69 -4.89
CA ASP A 218 29.67 -13.89 -6.02
C ASP A 218 29.27 -12.39 -5.93
N THR A 219 28.52 -11.99 -4.90
CA THR A 219 28.05 -10.61 -4.69
C THR A 219 28.23 -10.20 -3.23
N PRO A 220 29.37 -9.59 -2.87
CA PRO A 220 29.68 -9.26 -1.47
C PRO A 220 28.59 -8.48 -0.75
N GLU A 221 27.88 -7.59 -1.47
CA GLU A 221 26.78 -6.77 -0.95
C GLU A 221 25.51 -7.57 -0.63
N ARG A 222 25.43 -8.84 -1.02
CA ARG A 222 24.27 -9.72 -0.84
C ARG A 222 24.62 -11.04 -0.19
N MET A 223 25.91 -11.26 0.10
CA MET A 223 26.40 -12.52 0.64
C MET A 223 25.94 -12.72 2.08
N VAL A 224 25.25 -13.83 2.33
CA VAL A 224 24.78 -14.24 3.65
C VAL A 224 25.10 -15.71 3.87
N LYS A 225 25.69 -16.05 5.01
CA LYS A 225 25.89 -17.44 5.44
C LYS A 225 24.90 -17.77 6.55
N ILE A 226 24.18 -18.87 6.39
CA ILE A 226 23.28 -19.41 7.41
C ILE A 226 23.74 -20.82 7.79
N THR A 227 23.84 -21.07 9.07
CA THR A 227 24.19 -22.41 9.60
C THR A 227 23.14 -22.81 10.63
N SER A 228 22.58 -24.00 10.51
CA SER A 228 21.66 -24.60 11.47
C SER A 228 22.34 -25.70 12.27
N GLN A 229 22.16 -25.66 13.60
CA GLN A 229 22.74 -26.63 14.51
C GLN A 229 21.85 -27.85 14.73
N ASP A 230 20.52 -27.65 14.79
CA ASP A 230 19.60 -28.64 15.31
C ASP A 230 18.80 -29.38 14.22
N ALA A 231 18.51 -28.71 13.10
CA ALA A 231 17.73 -29.26 11.98
C ALA A 231 18.34 -28.85 10.65
N ASP A 232 17.96 -29.50 9.56
CA ASP A 232 18.39 -29.13 8.24
C ASP A 232 17.77 -27.79 7.81
N LEU A 233 18.54 -26.98 7.07
CA LEU A 233 18.06 -25.88 6.28
C LEU A 233 17.46 -26.45 4.99
N MET A 234 16.32 -25.95 4.59
CA MET A 234 15.67 -26.21 3.30
C MET A 234 15.50 -24.89 2.59
N LEU A 235 15.93 -24.82 1.33
CA LEU A 235 15.73 -23.65 0.47
C LEU A 235 14.60 -23.92 -0.51
N PHE A 236 13.54 -23.10 -0.48
CA PHE A 236 12.40 -23.21 -1.38
C PHE A 236 12.33 -22.03 -2.35
N ASP A 237 11.73 -22.25 -3.52
CA ASP A 237 11.19 -21.20 -4.36
C ASP A 237 9.69 -21.07 -4.10
N GLY A 238 9.30 -20.11 -3.25
CA GLY A 238 7.91 -19.90 -2.88
C GLY A 238 7.02 -19.41 -4.02
N ARG A 239 7.60 -18.90 -5.10
CA ARG A 239 6.85 -18.42 -6.27
C ARG A 239 6.13 -19.53 -7.04
N MET A 240 6.37 -20.79 -6.68
CA MET A 240 5.58 -21.91 -7.19
C MET A 240 4.14 -21.91 -6.66
N LEU A 241 3.89 -21.25 -5.53
CA LEU A 241 2.55 -21.00 -5.00
C LEU A 241 2.04 -19.62 -5.42
N ALA A 242 0.74 -19.51 -5.58
CA ALA A 242 0.10 -18.22 -5.70
C ALA A 242 0.33 -17.40 -4.42
N GLN A 243 0.52 -16.10 -4.55
CA GLN A 243 0.64 -15.16 -3.43
C GLN A 243 1.89 -15.35 -2.53
N ASN A 244 2.85 -16.18 -2.92
CA ASN A 244 4.16 -16.21 -2.27
C ASN A 244 5.24 -15.78 -3.26
N GLY A 245 5.92 -14.69 -2.94
CA GLY A 245 6.88 -14.05 -3.82
C GLY A 245 8.35 -14.27 -3.43
N TRP A 246 8.69 -15.14 -2.47
CA TRP A 246 10.01 -15.20 -1.85
C TRP A 246 10.79 -16.48 -2.14
N TYR A 247 12.14 -16.40 -2.02
CA TYR A 247 12.94 -17.59 -1.73
C TYR A 247 12.90 -17.80 -0.22
N VAL A 248 12.46 -18.97 0.22
CA VAL A 248 12.26 -19.28 1.64
C VAL A 248 13.35 -20.21 2.15
N VAL A 249 14.11 -19.77 3.13
CA VAL A 249 15.00 -20.62 3.91
C VAL A 249 14.24 -21.06 5.16
N ARG A 250 14.21 -22.37 5.44
CA ARG A 250 13.38 -22.95 6.49
C ARG A 250 14.09 -24.08 7.22
N SER A 251 13.81 -24.21 8.54
CA SER A 251 14.07 -25.42 9.32
C SER A 251 12.83 -25.83 10.09
N LEU A 252 12.49 -27.12 10.05
CA LEU A 252 11.37 -27.67 10.83
C LEU A 252 11.68 -27.67 12.33
N LEU A 253 10.65 -27.42 13.14
CA LEU A 253 10.74 -27.56 14.58
C LEU A 253 10.65 -29.06 14.96
N PRO A 254 11.50 -29.53 15.91
CA PRO A 254 11.50 -30.92 16.31
C PRO A 254 10.30 -31.25 17.19
N SER A 255 9.66 -32.41 16.91
CA SER A 255 8.56 -32.97 17.73
C SER A 255 9.00 -33.34 19.14
N GLY A 256 8.12 -33.18 20.12
CA GLY A 256 8.28 -33.65 21.49
C GLY A 256 9.35 -32.92 22.31
N LYS A 257 9.98 -31.84 21.80
CA LYS A 257 11.00 -31.07 22.51
C LYS A 257 10.44 -29.77 23.09
N THR A 258 11.05 -29.31 24.18
CA THR A 258 10.82 -28.00 24.81
C THR A 258 12.13 -27.29 25.10
N GLY A 259 12.06 -26.02 25.53
CA GLY A 259 13.23 -25.19 25.76
C GLY A 259 13.75 -24.66 24.43
N LYS A 260 15.06 -24.54 24.28
CA LYS A 260 15.72 -24.12 23.03
C LYS A 260 15.70 -25.29 22.04
N VAL A 261 14.86 -25.18 21.00
CA VAL A 261 14.58 -26.31 20.08
C VAL A 261 15.25 -26.15 18.72
N LEU A 262 15.58 -24.91 18.32
CA LEU A 262 16.26 -24.62 17.06
C LEU A 262 17.25 -23.48 17.26
N THR A 263 18.39 -23.55 16.59
CA THR A 263 19.42 -22.51 16.59
C THR A 263 19.98 -22.32 15.18
N TRP A 264 19.83 -21.09 14.67
CA TRP A 264 20.52 -20.65 13.47
C TRP A 264 21.59 -19.63 13.82
N THR A 265 22.66 -19.64 13.03
CA THR A 265 23.65 -18.57 12.99
C THR A 265 23.53 -17.91 11.62
N VAL A 266 23.28 -16.60 11.59
CA VAL A 266 23.18 -15.81 10.36
C VAL A 266 24.34 -14.82 10.34
N GLU A 267 25.15 -14.90 9.30
CA GLU A 267 26.35 -14.10 9.07
C GLU A 267 26.19 -13.30 7.77
N PRO A 268 25.59 -12.11 7.80
CA PRO A 268 25.56 -11.21 6.65
C PRO A 268 26.94 -10.59 6.45
N ASN A 269 27.41 -10.53 5.21
CA ASN A 269 28.72 -9.98 4.91
C ASN A 269 28.75 -8.46 5.07
N ALA A 270 29.56 -7.94 5.95
CA ALA A 270 29.83 -6.52 6.08
C ALA A 270 31.07 -6.15 5.24
N ILE A 271 31.01 -5.06 4.51
CA ILE A 271 32.10 -4.54 3.69
C ILE A 271 32.78 -3.40 4.46
N ASP A 272 34.06 -3.55 4.72
CA ASP A 272 34.86 -2.54 5.43
C ASP A 272 34.84 -1.19 4.68
N GLY A 273 34.58 -0.12 5.39
CA GLY A 273 34.53 1.22 4.82
C GLY A 273 33.26 1.51 3.99
N TRP A 274 32.29 0.60 3.90
CA TRP A 274 31.07 0.86 3.17
C TRP A 274 30.26 2.00 3.82
N ILE A 275 29.84 2.94 3.01
CA ILE A 275 28.92 4.05 3.36
C ILE A 275 27.86 4.08 2.28
N ARG A 276 26.60 4.23 2.67
CA ARG A 276 25.50 4.34 1.73
C ARG A 276 25.64 5.63 0.93
N GLU A 277 25.49 5.53 -0.38
CA GLU A 277 25.48 6.70 -1.25
C GLU A 277 24.32 7.65 -0.87
N PRO A 278 24.53 8.97 -0.99
CA PRO A 278 23.47 9.95 -0.76
C PRO A 278 22.25 9.71 -1.65
N ASN A 279 21.07 9.77 -1.06
CA ASN A 279 19.84 9.89 -1.83
C ASN A 279 19.41 11.36 -1.90
N ILE A 280 19.34 11.90 -3.11
CA ILE A 280 18.95 13.30 -3.35
C ILE A 280 17.47 13.32 -3.75
N GLY A 281 16.60 13.57 -2.77
CA GLY A 281 15.15 13.70 -2.99
C GLY A 281 14.80 15.08 -3.57
N PHE A 282 14.19 15.08 -4.74
CA PHE A 282 13.69 16.27 -5.43
C PHE A 282 12.52 15.91 -6.33
N SER A 283 11.72 16.88 -6.77
CA SER A 283 10.61 16.63 -7.69
C SER A 283 11.11 16.27 -9.09
N GLN A 284 10.86 15.06 -9.54
CA GLN A 284 11.18 14.60 -10.89
C GLN A 284 10.31 15.26 -11.98
N MET A 285 9.12 15.73 -11.61
CA MET A 285 8.32 16.56 -12.51
C MET A 285 9.02 17.90 -12.81
N GLY A 286 9.80 18.40 -11.85
CA GLY A 286 10.37 19.72 -11.88
C GLY A 286 9.56 20.73 -11.09
N TYR A 287 9.68 22.00 -11.45
CA TYR A 287 9.23 23.12 -10.63
C TYR A 287 8.69 24.27 -11.48
N LEU A 288 7.74 25.02 -10.93
CA LEU A 288 7.40 26.34 -11.45
C LEU A 288 8.55 27.32 -11.16
N PRO A 289 8.79 28.37 -12.01
CA PRO A 289 9.83 29.35 -11.79
C PRO A 289 9.83 29.98 -10.39
N ALA A 290 8.67 30.40 -9.91
CA ALA A 290 8.51 31.08 -8.62
C ALA A 290 8.26 30.13 -7.42
N GLN A 291 8.16 28.81 -7.63
CA GLN A 291 7.96 27.82 -6.55
C GLN A 291 9.21 27.73 -5.66
N PRO A 292 9.06 27.55 -4.35
CA PRO A 292 10.16 27.12 -3.50
C PRO A 292 10.71 25.78 -3.96
N LYS A 293 12.04 25.67 -4.06
CA LYS A 293 12.75 24.49 -4.56
C LYS A 293 13.77 24.02 -3.54
N VAL A 294 13.44 22.96 -2.83
CA VAL A 294 14.30 22.41 -1.77
C VAL A 294 14.51 20.93 -2.01
N ALA A 295 15.75 20.53 -2.27
CA ALA A 295 16.13 19.13 -2.26
C ALA A 295 16.41 18.67 -0.82
N VAL A 296 15.95 17.47 -0.47
CA VAL A 296 16.22 16.79 0.79
C VAL A 296 17.23 15.68 0.52
N ILE A 297 18.42 15.79 1.10
CA ILE A 297 19.49 14.82 0.88
C ILE A 297 19.59 13.92 2.10
N GLU A 298 19.40 12.63 1.87
CA GLU A 298 19.46 11.57 2.88
C GLU A 298 20.85 10.93 2.83
N LEU A 299 21.55 10.93 3.96
CA LEU A 299 22.93 10.47 4.12
C LEU A 299 23.00 9.31 5.09
N ASP A 300 23.98 8.44 4.91
CA ASP A 300 24.42 7.53 5.97
C ASP A 300 24.85 8.34 7.22
N LYS A 301 24.50 7.88 8.42
CA LYS A 301 24.93 8.58 9.67
C LYS A 301 26.45 8.65 9.84
N LYS A 302 27.18 7.80 9.16
CA LYS A 302 28.66 7.77 9.15
C LYS A 302 29.26 8.65 8.05
N ASP A 303 28.43 9.19 7.14
CA ASP A 303 28.87 10.11 6.10
C ASP A 303 29.05 11.51 6.67
N HIS A 304 29.91 12.30 6.02
CA HIS A 304 30.15 13.68 6.37
C HIS A 304 29.45 14.61 5.36
N PRO A 305 28.43 15.37 5.81
CA PRO A 305 27.74 16.28 4.91
C PRO A 305 28.69 17.26 4.22
N LEU A 306 28.56 17.38 2.91
CA LEU A 306 29.26 18.44 2.16
C LEU A 306 28.68 19.80 2.53
N SER A 307 29.46 20.85 2.41
CA SER A 307 29.03 22.21 2.75
C SER A 307 28.17 22.87 1.68
N LYS A 308 28.18 22.34 0.45
CA LYS A 308 27.55 22.95 -0.72
C LYS A 308 27.02 21.90 -1.71
N ALA A 309 25.99 22.30 -2.47
CA ALA A 309 25.55 21.63 -3.69
C ALA A 309 25.43 22.66 -4.84
N SER A 310 25.34 22.17 -6.06
CA SER A 310 25.28 23.01 -7.26
C SER A 310 24.13 22.62 -8.17
N ILE A 311 23.60 23.63 -8.90
CA ILE A 311 22.63 23.43 -9.98
C ILE A 311 23.33 23.67 -11.31
N TYR A 312 23.16 22.74 -12.23
CA TYR A 312 23.65 22.86 -13.60
C TYR A 312 22.46 22.95 -14.56
N GLN A 313 22.54 23.82 -15.52
CA GLN A 313 21.61 23.93 -16.63
C GLN A 313 22.18 23.22 -17.87
N ILE A 314 21.37 22.45 -18.54
CA ILE A 314 21.71 21.85 -19.84
C ILE A 314 21.37 22.84 -20.94
N LYS A 315 22.34 23.11 -21.79
CA LYS A 315 22.24 24.03 -22.92
C LYS A 315 21.79 23.32 -24.20
N GLU A 316 21.39 24.07 -25.20
CA GLU A 316 20.93 23.56 -26.51
C GLU A 316 21.97 22.68 -27.23
N ASP A 317 23.27 22.92 -26.99
CA ASP A 317 24.35 22.09 -27.52
C ASP A 317 24.64 20.81 -26.71
N GLY A 318 23.86 20.55 -25.67
CA GLY A 318 24.02 19.40 -24.76
C GLY A 318 25.09 19.61 -23.68
N SER A 319 25.80 20.77 -23.69
CA SER A 319 26.75 21.10 -22.62
C SER A 319 26.02 21.44 -21.32
N SER A 320 26.74 21.35 -20.20
CA SER A 320 26.18 21.72 -18.87
C SER A 320 26.95 22.95 -18.31
N GLN A 321 26.19 23.91 -17.82
CA GLN A 321 26.73 25.09 -17.17
C GLN A 321 26.27 25.17 -15.72
N LYS A 322 27.20 25.34 -14.77
CA LYS A 322 26.85 25.66 -13.38
C LYS A 322 26.19 27.04 -13.32
N VAL A 323 24.95 27.09 -12.83
CA VAL A 323 24.16 28.34 -12.73
C VAL A 323 23.94 28.77 -11.30
N TYR A 324 24.09 27.84 -10.33
CA TYR A 324 23.92 28.14 -8.91
C TYR A 324 24.79 27.22 -8.07
N GLU A 325 25.28 27.76 -6.97
CA GLU A 325 25.94 27.03 -5.90
C GLU A 325 25.46 27.59 -4.56
N GLY A 326 24.92 26.72 -3.69
CA GLY A 326 24.35 27.11 -2.41
C GLY A 326 24.85 26.28 -1.26
N GLY A 327 24.73 26.81 -0.04
CA GLY A 327 25.05 26.11 1.19
C GLY A 327 24.07 24.99 1.52
N ILE A 328 24.57 23.97 2.19
CA ILE A 328 23.77 22.87 2.74
C ILE A 328 23.40 23.20 4.18
N VAL A 329 22.14 22.96 4.57
CA VAL A 329 21.64 23.16 5.93
C VAL A 329 21.29 21.80 6.54
N SER A 330 21.94 21.48 7.67
CA SER A 330 21.60 20.25 8.40
C SER A 330 20.19 20.35 8.97
N TRP A 331 19.40 19.30 8.78
CA TRP A 331 18.09 19.15 9.43
C TRP A 331 18.21 18.29 10.69
N GLY A 332 19.00 17.22 10.65
CA GLY A 332 19.23 16.29 11.75
C GLY A 332 18.98 14.83 11.37
N ASP A 333 18.87 13.98 12.38
CA ASP A 333 18.63 12.56 12.21
C ASP A 333 17.13 12.24 12.21
N TYR A 334 16.75 11.35 11.29
CA TYR A 334 15.41 10.78 11.24
C TYR A 334 15.54 9.27 10.93
N PHE A 335 15.06 8.44 11.83
CA PHE A 335 15.30 6.99 11.82
C PHE A 335 16.80 6.63 11.66
N LYS A 336 17.14 5.84 10.64
CA LYS A 336 18.50 5.34 10.41
C LYS A 336 19.44 6.34 9.73
N TYR A 337 18.96 7.47 9.24
CA TYR A 337 19.71 8.36 8.34
C TYR A 337 19.85 9.77 8.89
N HIS A 338 20.86 10.47 8.37
CA HIS A 338 21.09 11.90 8.58
C HIS A 338 20.54 12.68 7.39
N TYR A 339 19.87 13.80 7.64
CA TYR A 339 19.25 14.60 6.58
C TYR A 339 19.80 16.03 6.53
N VAL A 340 20.03 16.46 5.30
CA VAL A 340 20.42 17.86 5.01
C VAL A 340 19.53 18.42 3.90
N LYS A 341 19.44 19.74 3.82
CA LYS A 341 18.60 20.44 2.84
C LYS A 341 19.44 21.36 1.97
N PHE A 342 19.08 21.38 0.69
CA PHE A 342 19.65 22.27 -0.30
C PHE A 342 18.55 23.12 -0.94
N ASP A 343 18.54 24.42 -0.64
CA ASP A 343 17.60 25.40 -1.21
C ASP A 343 18.19 26.01 -2.48
N PHE A 344 17.49 25.87 -3.60
CA PHE A 344 17.82 26.46 -4.89
C PHE A 344 16.65 27.27 -5.47
N SER A 345 15.76 27.80 -4.62
CA SER A 345 14.58 28.56 -5.01
C SER A 345 14.91 29.80 -5.87
N SER A 346 16.13 30.33 -5.79
CA SER A 346 16.59 31.43 -6.61
C SER A 346 16.81 31.08 -8.09
N VAL A 347 16.86 29.78 -8.45
CA VAL A 347 16.93 29.33 -9.85
C VAL A 347 15.53 29.36 -10.43
N GLN A 348 15.19 30.35 -11.22
CA GLN A 348 13.85 30.60 -11.74
C GLN A 348 13.74 30.55 -13.27
N GLU A 349 14.86 30.63 -13.98
CA GLU A 349 14.88 30.61 -15.45
C GLU A 349 14.32 29.28 -15.97
N PRO A 350 13.41 29.26 -16.95
CA PRO A 350 12.96 28.04 -17.61
C PRO A 350 14.13 27.27 -18.24
N GLY A 351 14.11 25.94 -18.13
CA GLY A 351 15.17 25.11 -18.69
C GLY A 351 15.19 23.68 -18.13
N ILE A 352 16.23 22.95 -18.52
CA ILE A 352 16.52 21.60 -18.06
C ILE A 352 17.70 21.65 -17.11
N TYR A 353 17.55 21.04 -15.93
CA TYR A 353 18.53 21.15 -14.86
C TYR A 353 18.84 19.80 -14.22
N TYR A 354 19.94 19.72 -13.48
CA TYR A 354 20.24 18.68 -12.53
C TYR A 354 20.94 19.25 -11.29
N ILE A 355 20.85 18.49 -10.18
CA ILE A 355 21.56 18.78 -8.94
C ILE A 355 22.85 17.98 -8.92
N GLN A 356 23.94 18.59 -8.46
CA GLN A 356 25.19 17.93 -8.15
C GLN A 356 25.59 18.14 -6.70
N TYR A 357 25.79 17.05 -5.97
CA TYR A 357 26.25 17.00 -4.58
C TYR A 357 27.52 16.16 -4.53
N GLY A 358 28.67 16.83 -4.47
CA GLY A 358 29.97 16.17 -4.65
C GLY A 358 30.08 15.49 -6.02
N ASP A 359 30.33 14.19 -5.99
CA ASP A 359 30.43 13.36 -7.20
C ASP A 359 29.06 12.83 -7.67
N TYR A 360 28.00 13.02 -6.87
CA TYR A 360 26.66 12.52 -7.17
C TYR A 360 25.89 13.51 -8.01
N LYS A 361 25.33 13.01 -9.10
CA LYS A 361 24.52 13.76 -10.05
C LYS A 361 23.12 13.16 -10.13
N THR A 362 22.09 14.01 -10.02
CA THR A 362 20.70 13.59 -10.18
C THR A 362 20.32 13.35 -11.65
N ASN A 363 19.16 12.75 -11.86
CA ASN A 363 18.45 12.87 -13.12
C ASN A 363 18.10 14.33 -13.41
N ASN A 364 17.74 14.60 -14.66
CA ASN A 364 17.32 15.93 -15.07
C ASN A 364 15.89 16.22 -14.62
N PHE A 365 15.64 17.48 -14.32
CA PHE A 365 14.30 18.00 -14.06
C PHE A 365 14.09 19.32 -14.85
N ILE A 366 12.83 19.74 -14.94
CA ILE A 366 12.44 20.91 -15.74
C ILE A 366 11.98 22.04 -14.81
N ILE A 367 12.39 23.27 -15.11
CA ILE A 367 11.74 24.48 -14.58
C ILE A 367 10.93 25.07 -15.73
N ASN A 368 9.61 25.15 -15.57
CA ASN A 368 8.71 25.68 -16.59
C ASN A 368 7.34 26.03 -15.98
N GLU A 369 6.65 27.03 -16.53
CA GLU A 369 5.31 27.45 -16.10
C GLU A 369 4.24 26.33 -16.26
N ASN A 370 4.43 25.40 -17.20
CA ASN A 370 3.47 24.36 -17.54
C ASN A 370 3.85 22.97 -16.99
N VAL A 371 4.79 22.91 -16.04
CA VAL A 371 5.39 21.65 -15.58
C VAL A 371 4.37 20.67 -14.99
N TYR A 372 3.26 21.18 -14.42
CA TYR A 372 2.23 20.38 -13.78
C TYR A 372 0.97 20.11 -14.63
N ASP A 373 0.90 20.61 -15.87
CA ASP A 373 -0.32 20.54 -16.67
C ASP A 373 -0.82 19.10 -16.89
N LYS A 374 0.10 18.15 -17.06
CA LYS A 374 -0.19 16.76 -17.44
C LYS A 374 -0.04 15.74 -16.31
N ILE A 375 0.06 16.15 -15.06
CA ILE A 375 0.33 15.21 -13.96
C ILE A 375 -0.78 14.17 -13.76
N THR A 376 -2.02 14.47 -14.13
CA THR A 376 -3.17 13.59 -13.99
C THR A 376 -3.51 12.76 -15.22
N ASP A 377 -2.89 13.07 -16.39
CA ASP A 377 -3.31 12.52 -17.68
C ASP A 377 -3.17 11.00 -17.75
N ALA A 378 -2.01 10.46 -17.39
CA ALA A 378 -1.79 9.01 -17.45
C ALA A 378 -2.76 8.22 -16.55
N THR A 379 -3.09 8.76 -15.38
CA THR A 379 -4.05 8.12 -14.47
C THR A 379 -5.45 8.12 -15.06
N SER A 380 -5.90 9.27 -15.60
CA SER A 380 -7.24 9.38 -16.16
C SER A 380 -7.41 8.64 -17.49
N ASP A 381 -6.38 8.68 -18.38
CA ASP A 381 -6.49 8.11 -19.72
C ASP A 381 -6.23 6.62 -19.81
N VAL A 382 -5.49 6.04 -18.86
CA VAL A 382 -5.08 4.64 -18.91
C VAL A 382 -5.54 3.88 -17.67
N TRP A 383 -5.13 4.33 -16.48
CA TRP A 383 -5.33 3.53 -15.28
C TRP A 383 -6.82 3.40 -14.91
N ILE A 384 -7.59 4.47 -14.94
CA ILE A 384 -9.03 4.43 -14.64
C ILE A 384 -9.80 3.56 -15.63
N PRO A 385 -9.66 3.73 -16.97
CA PRO A 385 -10.39 2.89 -17.92
C PRO A 385 -10.12 1.40 -17.78
N ILE A 386 -8.90 0.99 -17.48
CA ILE A 386 -8.56 -0.44 -17.32
C ILE A 386 -9.12 -1.06 -16.03
N HIS A 387 -9.67 -0.26 -15.12
CA HIS A 387 -10.35 -0.73 -13.91
C HIS A 387 -11.88 -0.71 -14.03
N MET A 388 -12.43 -0.38 -15.19
CA MET A 388 -13.88 -0.43 -15.44
C MET A 388 -14.33 -1.88 -15.49
N ASN A 389 -15.03 -2.32 -14.42
CA ASN A 389 -15.54 -3.69 -14.32
C ASN A 389 -16.71 -3.92 -15.30
N HIS A 390 -17.00 -5.18 -15.60
CA HIS A 390 -18.04 -5.64 -16.53
C HIS A 390 -17.89 -5.15 -17.98
N MET A 391 -16.73 -4.61 -18.33
CA MET A 391 -16.43 -4.09 -19.66
C MET A 391 -15.35 -4.93 -20.36
N TYR A 392 -15.38 -4.97 -21.67
CA TYR A 392 -14.24 -5.37 -22.48
C TYR A 392 -13.38 -4.14 -22.75
N VAL A 393 -12.16 -4.14 -22.27
CA VAL A 393 -11.25 -2.97 -22.34
C VAL A 393 -10.11 -3.21 -23.33
N SER A 394 -10.02 -2.36 -24.33
CA SER A 394 -9.00 -2.47 -25.40
C SER A 394 -8.21 -1.17 -25.59
N GLU A 395 -7.06 -1.29 -26.22
CA GLU A 395 -6.19 -0.20 -26.61
C GLU A 395 -5.44 -0.59 -27.90
N ALA A 396 -5.77 0.03 -29.02
CA ALA A 396 -5.13 -0.26 -30.32
C ALA A 396 -5.00 -1.78 -30.59
N TYR A 397 -3.79 -2.35 -30.37
CA TYR A 397 -3.50 -3.78 -30.60
C TYR A 397 -3.49 -4.60 -29.31
N ARG A 398 -3.85 -4.02 -28.16
CA ARG A 398 -3.85 -4.66 -26.85
C ARG A 398 -5.28 -4.87 -26.35
N VAL A 399 -5.51 -5.96 -25.65
CA VAL A 399 -6.69 -6.17 -24.82
C VAL A 399 -6.20 -6.19 -23.38
N TRP A 400 -6.70 -5.25 -22.55
CA TRP A 400 -6.36 -5.18 -21.13
C TRP A 400 -7.09 -6.26 -20.34
N HIS A 401 -8.38 -6.44 -20.59
CA HIS A 401 -9.16 -7.58 -20.09
C HIS A 401 -10.44 -7.77 -20.91
N GLY A 402 -10.97 -9.01 -20.86
CA GLY A 402 -12.28 -9.34 -21.36
C GLY A 402 -13.40 -8.84 -20.46
N GLU A 403 -14.63 -9.08 -20.84
CA GLU A 403 -15.79 -8.78 -20.01
C GLU A 403 -15.93 -9.86 -18.90
N PRO A 404 -15.75 -9.52 -17.61
CA PRO A 404 -15.85 -10.47 -16.52
C PRO A 404 -17.29 -10.60 -16.01
N PHE A 405 -17.60 -11.69 -15.28
CA PHE A 405 -18.79 -11.90 -14.44
C PHE A 405 -20.13 -11.76 -15.18
N LYS A 406 -20.21 -12.29 -16.39
CA LYS A 406 -21.44 -12.24 -17.20
C LYS A 406 -22.63 -12.93 -16.53
N GLU A 407 -22.40 -13.98 -15.75
CA GLU A 407 -23.39 -14.72 -14.98
C GLU A 407 -23.99 -13.93 -13.82
N GLY A 408 -23.32 -12.88 -13.37
CA GLY A 408 -23.71 -12.05 -12.23
C GLY A 408 -23.19 -12.57 -10.88
N TYR A 409 -23.88 -12.17 -9.81
CA TYR A 409 -23.42 -12.41 -8.44
C TYR A 409 -24.44 -13.18 -7.63
N LEU A 410 -23.99 -14.15 -6.84
CA LEU A 410 -24.82 -14.94 -5.95
C LEU A 410 -24.81 -14.34 -4.54
N GLN A 411 -25.91 -14.52 -3.81
CA GLN A 411 -25.96 -14.21 -2.39
C GLN A 411 -24.96 -15.06 -1.62
N ALA A 412 -24.01 -14.43 -0.93
CA ALA A 412 -23.06 -15.15 -0.10
C ALA A 412 -23.78 -16.01 0.98
N PRO A 413 -23.28 -17.22 1.29
CA PRO A 413 -23.83 -18.06 2.36
C PRO A 413 -23.68 -17.40 3.74
N VAL A 414 -24.64 -17.63 4.63
CA VAL A 414 -24.60 -17.11 5.99
C VAL A 414 -23.47 -17.75 6.81
N ASN A 415 -22.94 -17.00 7.78
CA ASN A 415 -21.81 -17.40 8.62
C ASN A 415 -20.56 -17.83 7.82
N THR A 416 -20.30 -17.14 6.71
CA THR A 416 -19.13 -17.38 5.88
C THR A 416 -18.12 -16.27 6.11
N ASP A 417 -16.92 -16.63 6.52
CA ASP A 417 -15.76 -15.74 6.53
C ASP A 417 -15.11 -15.76 5.14
N HIS A 418 -14.67 -14.60 4.69
CA HIS A 418 -14.01 -14.44 3.41
C HIS A 418 -12.51 -14.21 3.62
N PHE A 419 -11.70 -14.71 2.70
CA PHE A 419 -10.24 -14.57 2.77
C PHE A 419 -9.78 -13.10 2.75
N ASP A 420 -10.58 -12.20 2.18
CA ASP A 420 -10.30 -10.78 2.09
C ASP A 420 -10.96 -9.96 3.22
N LEU A 421 -11.00 -10.54 4.40
CA LEU A 421 -11.49 -9.95 5.65
C LEU A 421 -12.96 -9.52 5.65
N HIS A 422 -13.73 -9.88 4.64
CA HIS A 422 -15.18 -9.70 4.62
C HIS A 422 -15.88 -10.93 5.18
N GLY A 423 -17.12 -10.78 5.58
CA GLY A 423 -17.89 -11.89 6.10
C GLY A 423 -19.39 -11.69 5.91
N GLN A 424 -20.09 -12.81 5.67
CA GLN A 424 -21.54 -12.84 5.75
C GLN A 424 -21.95 -13.25 7.16
N GLY A 425 -22.71 -12.38 7.81
CA GLY A 425 -23.25 -12.64 9.14
C GLY A 425 -24.27 -13.77 9.20
N PRO A 426 -25.01 -13.93 10.33
CA PRO A 426 -25.97 -15.03 10.54
C PRO A 426 -27.24 -14.92 9.66
N THR A 427 -27.41 -13.79 8.98
CA THR A 427 -28.53 -13.53 8.06
C THR A 427 -28.00 -13.01 6.74
N THR A 428 -28.78 -13.14 5.66
CA THR A 428 -28.43 -12.54 4.37
C THR A 428 -28.71 -11.06 4.32
N ASP A 429 -29.53 -10.55 5.23
CA ASP A 429 -30.08 -9.18 5.26
C ASP A 429 -30.77 -8.77 3.93
N THR A 430 -31.12 -9.73 3.11
CA THR A 430 -31.81 -9.57 1.82
C THR A 430 -32.99 -10.54 1.72
N LYS A 431 -33.77 -10.41 0.63
CA LYS A 431 -34.84 -11.37 0.28
C LYS A 431 -34.31 -12.65 -0.38
N TYR A 432 -33.01 -12.67 -0.76
CA TYR A 432 -32.41 -13.79 -1.48
C TYR A 432 -31.89 -14.85 -0.51
N LYS A 433 -32.03 -16.10 -0.92
CA LYS A 433 -31.43 -17.22 -0.18
C LYS A 433 -29.93 -17.36 -0.49
N PRO A 434 -29.17 -18.00 0.39
CA PRO A 434 -27.79 -18.36 0.07
C PRO A 434 -27.66 -19.03 -1.29
N LEU A 435 -26.66 -18.58 -2.08
CA LEU A 435 -26.38 -19.01 -3.47
C LEU A 435 -27.49 -18.72 -4.49
N GLU A 436 -28.48 -17.92 -4.14
CA GLU A 436 -29.46 -17.40 -5.10
C GLU A 436 -28.87 -16.21 -5.88
N LEU A 437 -29.12 -16.18 -7.18
CA LEU A 437 -28.66 -15.08 -8.03
C LEU A 437 -29.38 -13.77 -7.62
N ILE A 438 -28.59 -12.73 -7.36
CA ILE A 438 -29.08 -11.37 -7.20
C ILE A 438 -29.03 -10.70 -8.58
N PRO A 439 -30.17 -10.40 -9.20
CA PRO A 439 -30.20 -9.92 -10.58
C PRO A 439 -29.63 -8.49 -10.68
N GLY A 440 -29.00 -8.19 -11.82
CA GLY A 440 -28.64 -6.83 -12.23
C GLY A 440 -27.44 -6.20 -11.52
N LEU A 441 -26.62 -7.01 -10.80
CA LEU A 441 -25.39 -6.50 -10.18
C LEU A 441 -24.19 -6.47 -11.14
N ASN A 442 -24.26 -7.18 -12.27
CA ASN A 442 -23.21 -7.25 -13.27
C ASN A 442 -23.24 -6.04 -14.23
N VAL A 443 -23.10 -4.85 -13.69
CA VAL A 443 -23.16 -3.58 -14.43
C VAL A 443 -22.27 -2.54 -13.75
N GLY A 444 -21.49 -1.80 -14.52
CA GLY A 444 -20.66 -0.73 -14.02
C GLY A 444 -19.69 -1.12 -12.91
N GLY A 445 -19.17 -0.14 -12.17
CA GLY A 445 -18.25 -0.34 -11.05
C GLY A 445 -16.81 -0.49 -11.47
N TYR A 446 -15.92 -0.43 -10.48
CA TYR A 446 -14.48 -0.48 -10.68
C TYR A 446 -13.89 -1.60 -9.85
N PHE A 447 -12.90 -2.31 -10.41
CA PHE A 447 -12.02 -3.17 -9.63
C PHE A 447 -11.35 -2.36 -8.53
N ASP A 448 -11.26 -2.90 -7.32
CA ASP A 448 -10.65 -2.16 -6.20
C ASP A 448 -9.17 -1.96 -6.42
N ALA A 449 -8.47 -3.00 -6.79
CA ALA A 449 -7.02 -2.96 -7.00
C ALA A 449 -6.60 -3.80 -8.22
N GLY A 450 -5.63 -4.68 -8.04
CA GLY A 450 -5.21 -5.63 -9.08
C GLY A 450 -6.10 -6.86 -9.22
N ASP A 451 -6.94 -7.11 -8.28
CA ASP A 451 -7.94 -8.18 -8.27
C ASP A 451 -9.27 -7.74 -8.90
N PHE A 452 -10.14 -8.71 -9.17
CA PHE A 452 -11.38 -8.48 -9.88
C PHE A 452 -12.60 -8.31 -8.97
N ASP A 453 -12.41 -7.78 -7.78
CA ASP A 453 -13.52 -7.51 -6.86
C ASP A 453 -14.03 -6.06 -6.95
N ILE A 454 -15.18 -5.80 -6.34
CA ILE A 454 -15.74 -4.46 -6.13
C ILE A 454 -15.86 -4.22 -4.64
N GLU A 455 -14.91 -3.51 -4.08
CA GLU A 455 -15.00 -2.93 -2.77
C GLU A 455 -15.99 -1.76 -2.79
N THR A 456 -17.17 -1.96 -2.19
CA THR A 456 -18.25 -0.95 -2.26
C THR A 456 -17.84 0.36 -1.63
N GLY A 457 -17.10 0.31 -0.51
CA GLY A 457 -16.60 1.51 0.16
C GLY A 457 -15.63 2.31 -0.68
N SER A 458 -14.74 1.65 -1.41
CA SER A 458 -13.80 2.26 -2.35
C SER A 458 -14.55 2.88 -3.54
N ASN A 459 -15.46 2.15 -4.15
CA ASN A 459 -16.26 2.64 -5.29
C ASN A 459 -17.11 3.88 -4.95
N ILE A 460 -17.67 3.96 -3.74
CA ILE A 460 -18.34 5.17 -3.24
C ILE A 460 -17.38 6.38 -3.24
N ASN A 461 -16.18 6.23 -2.72
CA ASN A 461 -15.18 7.30 -2.68
C ASN A 461 -14.76 7.71 -4.10
N VAL A 462 -14.61 6.75 -5.01
CA VAL A 462 -14.26 6.97 -6.42
C VAL A 462 -15.26 7.89 -7.09
N VAL A 463 -16.54 7.56 -7.00
CA VAL A 463 -17.61 8.40 -7.60
C VAL A 463 -17.65 9.78 -6.95
N GLN A 464 -17.49 9.88 -5.62
CA GLN A 464 -17.43 11.18 -4.93
C GLN A 464 -16.28 12.05 -5.42
N ASN A 465 -15.08 11.46 -5.60
CA ASN A 465 -13.92 12.17 -6.11
C ASN A 465 -14.15 12.66 -7.54
N PHE A 466 -14.68 11.81 -8.41
CA PHE A 466 -15.01 12.20 -9.79
C PHE A 466 -16.06 13.32 -9.85
N VAL A 467 -17.12 13.23 -9.03
CA VAL A 467 -18.11 14.31 -8.93
C VAL A 467 -17.46 15.61 -8.47
N SER A 468 -16.59 15.55 -7.45
CA SER A 468 -15.88 16.74 -6.96
C SER A 468 -14.98 17.34 -8.05
N ILE A 469 -14.27 16.51 -8.80
CA ILE A 469 -13.45 16.96 -9.94
C ILE A 469 -14.34 17.62 -11.00
N TRP A 470 -15.47 17.00 -11.37
CA TRP A 470 -16.40 17.55 -12.34
C TRP A 470 -17.00 18.88 -11.88
N GLU A 471 -17.51 18.96 -10.66
CA GLU A 471 -18.19 20.16 -10.16
C GLU A 471 -17.24 21.35 -9.96
N LEU A 472 -16.02 21.10 -9.49
CA LEU A 472 -15.07 22.17 -9.11
C LEU A 472 -14.18 22.62 -10.27
N PHE A 473 -13.81 21.72 -11.19
CA PHE A 473 -12.78 22.00 -12.19
C PHE A 473 -13.25 21.85 -13.64
N LYS A 474 -14.39 21.21 -13.87
CA LYS A 474 -15.02 21.03 -15.20
C LYS A 474 -14.04 20.56 -16.29
N PRO A 475 -13.25 19.46 -16.07
CA PRO A 475 -12.35 18.98 -17.10
C PRO A 475 -13.13 18.53 -18.34
N LEU A 476 -12.66 18.94 -19.52
CA LEU A 476 -13.24 18.57 -20.81
C LEU A 476 -12.37 17.53 -21.54
N ARG A 477 -11.52 16.80 -20.79
CA ARG A 477 -10.68 15.75 -21.37
C ARG A 477 -11.56 14.61 -21.86
N ASP A 478 -11.30 14.20 -23.10
CA ASP A 478 -12.02 13.18 -23.84
C ASP A 478 -10.97 12.32 -24.56
N MET A 479 -10.62 11.20 -23.99
CA MET A 479 -9.59 10.28 -24.46
C MET A 479 -10.03 8.81 -24.44
N THR A 480 -11.25 8.55 -23.92
CA THR A 480 -11.76 7.20 -23.74
C THR A 480 -13.14 7.07 -24.39
N PHE A 481 -13.30 6.09 -25.25
CA PHE A 481 -14.59 5.68 -25.75
C PHE A 481 -15.24 4.72 -24.78
N VAL A 482 -16.45 4.98 -24.33
CA VAL A 482 -17.23 4.12 -23.43
C VAL A 482 -18.60 3.84 -24.01
N ASP A 483 -18.95 2.57 -24.17
CA ASP A 483 -20.28 2.11 -24.57
C ASP A 483 -20.80 1.12 -23.52
N GLU A 484 -21.64 1.63 -22.60
CA GLU A 484 -22.23 0.83 -21.52
C GLU A 484 -23.18 -0.26 -22.03
N ASP A 485 -23.88 -0.02 -23.16
CA ASP A 485 -24.81 -1.00 -23.73
C ASP A 485 -24.07 -2.17 -24.38
N GLN A 486 -22.95 -1.89 -25.06
CA GLN A 486 -22.08 -2.90 -25.68
C GLN A 486 -21.04 -3.47 -24.71
N ARG A 487 -20.92 -2.88 -23.50
CA ARG A 487 -19.90 -3.20 -22.51
C ARG A 487 -18.47 -3.13 -23.08
N TYR A 488 -18.18 -2.04 -23.78
CA TYR A 488 -16.93 -1.86 -24.50
C TYR A 488 -16.27 -0.53 -24.14
N VAL A 489 -14.98 -0.60 -23.89
CA VAL A 489 -14.12 0.55 -23.65
C VAL A 489 -12.90 0.51 -24.57
N GLU A 490 -12.56 1.63 -25.17
CA GLU A 490 -11.33 1.76 -25.98
C GLU A 490 -10.55 3.01 -25.56
N LEU A 491 -9.33 2.78 -25.10
CA LEU A 491 -8.42 3.83 -24.69
C LEU A 491 -7.92 4.61 -25.92
N HIS A 492 -7.59 5.88 -25.69
CA HIS A 492 -7.07 6.81 -26.70
C HIS A 492 -8.00 7.05 -27.89
N ARG A 493 -9.30 6.88 -27.67
CA ARG A 493 -10.35 7.11 -28.67
C ARG A 493 -11.39 8.11 -28.15
N PRO A 494 -11.29 9.40 -28.52
CA PRO A 494 -12.30 10.39 -28.18
C PRO A 494 -13.68 10.06 -28.75
N ASP A 495 -14.74 10.35 -28.00
CA ASP A 495 -16.14 10.14 -28.42
C ASP A 495 -17.02 11.39 -28.34
N GLY A 496 -16.46 12.51 -27.93
CA GLY A 496 -17.15 13.79 -27.79
C GLY A 496 -17.78 14.03 -26.42
N ILE A 497 -17.56 13.10 -25.46
CA ILE A 497 -18.06 13.19 -24.09
C ILE A 497 -16.86 13.33 -23.15
N PRO A 498 -16.88 14.26 -22.19
CA PRO A 498 -15.81 14.29 -21.17
C PRO A 498 -15.74 12.99 -20.39
N ASP A 499 -14.56 12.33 -20.38
CA ASP A 499 -14.33 11.05 -19.71
C ASP A 499 -14.87 11.02 -18.28
N ILE A 500 -14.69 12.11 -17.55
CA ILE A 500 -15.11 12.22 -16.15
C ILE A 500 -16.63 12.00 -15.94
N LEU A 501 -17.49 12.37 -16.90
CA LEU A 501 -18.92 12.10 -16.83
C LEU A 501 -19.23 10.61 -17.05
N GLN A 502 -18.53 9.99 -17.98
CA GLN A 502 -18.64 8.55 -18.23
C GLN A 502 -18.14 7.75 -17.02
N PHE A 503 -17.05 8.19 -16.37
CA PHE A 503 -16.55 7.56 -15.15
C PHE A 503 -17.54 7.70 -13.97
N ILE A 504 -18.20 8.85 -13.81
CA ILE A 504 -19.26 9.03 -12.80
C ILE A 504 -20.43 8.10 -13.09
N GLU A 505 -20.87 8.01 -14.34
CA GLU A 505 -21.94 7.13 -14.78
C GLU A 505 -21.63 5.69 -14.46
N HIS A 506 -20.47 5.20 -14.92
CA HIS A 506 -20.04 3.81 -14.76
C HIS A 506 -20.03 3.35 -13.28
N GLY A 507 -19.39 4.11 -12.40
CA GLY A 507 -19.39 3.79 -10.97
C GLY A 507 -20.78 3.88 -10.33
N THR A 508 -21.60 4.86 -10.75
CA THR A 508 -22.96 5.05 -10.20
C THR A 508 -23.90 3.92 -10.61
N LEU A 509 -23.77 3.35 -11.80
CA LEU A 509 -24.57 2.23 -12.28
C LEU A 509 -24.54 1.03 -11.33
N ASN A 510 -23.35 0.58 -10.93
CA ASN A 510 -23.21 -0.56 -10.02
C ASN A 510 -23.80 -0.25 -8.64
N LEU A 511 -23.47 0.90 -8.07
CA LEU A 511 -23.89 1.28 -6.73
C LEU A 511 -25.42 1.47 -6.64
N VAL A 512 -26.06 2.05 -7.68
CA VAL A 512 -27.51 2.13 -7.76
C VAL A 512 -28.12 0.73 -7.90
N ALA A 513 -27.51 -0.16 -8.70
CA ALA A 513 -27.97 -1.54 -8.85
C ALA A 513 -27.95 -2.31 -7.52
N GLN A 514 -26.88 -2.14 -6.71
CA GLN A 514 -26.83 -2.69 -5.35
C GLN A 514 -27.98 -2.17 -4.50
N ALA A 515 -28.15 -0.83 -4.41
CA ALA A 515 -29.19 -0.22 -3.60
C ALA A 515 -30.60 -0.66 -4.01
N GLU A 516 -30.86 -0.90 -5.29
CA GLU A 516 -32.18 -1.29 -5.81
C GLU A 516 -32.43 -2.80 -5.67
N ASN A 517 -31.46 -3.65 -5.95
CA ASN A 517 -31.68 -5.09 -6.02
C ASN A 517 -31.40 -5.79 -4.69
N ILE A 518 -30.39 -5.36 -3.93
CA ILE A 518 -30.11 -5.85 -2.57
C ILE A 518 -31.05 -5.18 -1.55
N GLY A 519 -31.30 -3.89 -1.72
CA GLY A 519 -32.09 -3.05 -0.82
C GLY A 519 -31.23 -2.17 0.10
N HIS A 520 -29.93 -2.41 0.17
CA HIS A 520 -28.91 -1.61 0.86
C HIS A 520 -27.55 -1.84 0.15
N MET A 521 -26.48 -1.27 0.65
CA MET A 521 -25.15 -1.49 0.07
C MET A 521 -24.58 -2.84 0.53
N SER A 522 -24.03 -3.63 -0.40
CA SER A 522 -23.19 -4.78 -0.05
C SER A 522 -21.85 -4.30 0.51
N GLN A 523 -21.15 -5.14 1.25
CA GLN A 523 -19.79 -4.82 1.67
C GLN A 523 -18.83 -4.92 0.49
N THR A 524 -18.89 -6.05 -0.20
CA THR A 524 -18.11 -6.33 -1.41
C THR A 524 -18.88 -7.24 -2.36
N LEU A 525 -18.52 -7.17 -3.63
CA LEU A 525 -18.81 -8.16 -4.66
C LEU A 525 -17.49 -8.81 -5.02
N SER A 526 -17.24 -10.04 -4.55
CA SER A 526 -15.91 -10.65 -4.61
C SER A 526 -15.96 -12.14 -4.94
N ASN A 527 -14.79 -12.70 -5.17
CA ASN A 527 -14.62 -14.13 -5.42
C ASN A 527 -15.25 -14.99 -4.32
N SER A 528 -15.83 -16.09 -4.72
CA SER A 528 -16.47 -17.00 -3.76
C SER A 528 -15.47 -17.82 -2.94
N VAL A 529 -14.32 -18.13 -3.53
CA VAL A 529 -13.26 -18.94 -2.92
C VAL A 529 -11.88 -18.47 -3.39
N LEU A 530 -10.85 -18.72 -2.60
CA LEU A 530 -9.48 -18.32 -2.92
C LEU A 530 -8.98 -18.91 -4.24
N ASP A 531 -9.43 -20.10 -4.62
CA ASP A 531 -9.04 -20.74 -5.89
C ASP A 531 -9.46 -19.92 -7.12
N ASN A 532 -10.47 -19.05 -6.97
CA ASN A 532 -10.94 -18.13 -8.02
C ASN A 532 -10.31 -16.73 -7.93
N TYR A 533 -9.46 -16.50 -6.94
CA TYR A 533 -8.86 -15.20 -6.75
C TYR A 533 -7.79 -14.96 -7.80
N HIS A 534 -8.08 -14.11 -8.76
CA HIS A 534 -7.23 -13.75 -9.87
C HIS A 534 -6.93 -12.25 -9.83
N HIS A 535 -5.85 -11.87 -10.49
CA HIS A 535 -5.42 -10.50 -10.57
C HIS A 535 -5.45 -9.98 -12.00
N LEU A 536 -5.69 -8.69 -12.14
CA LEU A 536 -5.56 -7.99 -13.40
C LEU A 536 -4.10 -8.06 -13.88
N GLY A 537 -3.87 -8.42 -15.08
CA GLY A 537 -2.50 -8.50 -15.64
C GLY A 537 -2.49 -9.03 -17.06
N ASP A 538 -3.35 -9.98 -17.35
CA ASP A 538 -3.53 -10.53 -18.68
C ASP A 538 -4.96 -10.29 -19.17
N ALA A 539 -5.14 -10.32 -20.49
CA ALA A 539 -6.45 -10.17 -21.13
C ALA A 539 -7.33 -11.39 -20.83
N ALA A 540 -7.93 -11.41 -19.63
CA ALA A 540 -8.74 -12.51 -19.16
C ALA A 540 -10.18 -12.10 -18.90
N SER A 541 -11.10 -13.02 -19.17
CA SER A 541 -12.40 -13.09 -18.58
C SER A 541 -12.35 -14.25 -17.60
N ILE A 542 -12.35 -13.98 -16.31
CA ILE A 542 -12.01 -14.99 -15.30
C ILE A 542 -13.13 -15.99 -15.02
N THR A 543 -14.32 -15.81 -15.61
CA THR A 543 -15.46 -16.68 -15.45
C THR A 543 -15.89 -17.30 -16.77
N ASP A 544 -16.60 -18.43 -16.71
CA ASP A 544 -17.11 -19.12 -17.90
C ASP A 544 -18.46 -18.57 -18.40
N GLY A 545 -19.02 -17.58 -17.69
CA GLY A 545 -20.32 -16.97 -17.98
C GLY A 545 -21.52 -17.84 -17.63
N LEU A 546 -21.35 -18.90 -16.86
CA LEU A 546 -22.37 -19.87 -16.45
C LEU A 546 -22.36 -20.02 -14.93
N ARG A 547 -23.51 -20.24 -14.33
CA ARG A 547 -23.60 -20.44 -12.88
C ARG A 547 -23.08 -21.81 -12.46
N TYR A 548 -22.42 -21.89 -11.33
CA TYR A 548 -21.94 -23.13 -10.75
C TYR A 548 -23.09 -24.06 -10.34
N ASN A 549 -22.96 -25.34 -10.68
CA ASN A 549 -23.82 -26.42 -10.20
C ASN A 549 -22.98 -27.59 -9.68
N PRO A 550 -22.99 -27.85 -8.37
CA PRO A 550 -22.16 -28.88 -7.76
C PRO A 550 -22.49 -30.32 -8.20
N ASN A 551 -23.60 -30.52 -8.92
CA ASN A 551 -23.99 -31.83 -9.46
C ASN A 551 -23.38 -32.13 -10.84
N LEU A 552 -22.72 -31.15 -11.45
CA LEU A 552 -22.01 -31.29 -12.71
C LEU A 552 -20.53 -31.64 -12.46
N GLY A 553 -19.94 -32.42 -13.34
CA GLY A 553 -18.49 -32.63 -13.34
C GLY A 553 -17.72 -31.37 -13.67
N PRO A 554 -16.45 -31.24 -13.24
CA PRO A 554 -15.56 -30.15 -13.66
C PRO A 554 -15.58 -30.04 -15.19
N TYR A 555 -15.79 -28.84 -15.73
CA TYR A 555 -15.90 -28.56 -17.15
C TYR A 555 -17.15 -29.12 -17.87
N GLU A 556 -18.09 -29.74 -17.13
CA GLU A 556 -19.38 -30.15 -17.68
C GLU A 556 -20.36 -28.95 -17.68
N LYS A 557 -21.15 -28.85 -18.73
CA LYS A 557 -22.20 -27.83 -18.87
C LYS A 557 -23.56 -28.49 -18.85
N SER A 558 -24.54 -27.79 -18.25
CA SER A 558 -25.92 -28.24 -18.26
C SER A 558 -26.52 -28.22 -19.69
N ALA A 559 -27.49 -29.08 -19.94
CA ALA A 559 -28.12 -29.19 -21.26
C ALA A 559 -28.83 -27.89 -21.71
N ASP A 560 -29.27 -27.06 -20.77
CA ASP A 560 -29.89 -25.75 -21.04
C ASP A 560 -28.87 -24.62 -21.22
N GLY A 561 -27.56 -24.90 -21.05
CA GLY A 561 -26.48 -23.95 -21.21
C GLY A 561 -26.42 -22.85 -20.16
N LYS A 562 -27.04 -23.04 -18.98
CA LYS A 562 -27.10 -22.04 -17.91
C LYS A 562 -26.17 -22.30 -16.75
N PHE A 563 -25.67 -23.51 -16.61
CA PHE A 563 -24.85 -23.94 -15.48
C PHE A 563 -23.62 -24.70 -15.96
N SER A 564 -22.57 -24.63 -15.18
CA SER A 564 -21.35 -25.41 -15.35
C SER A 564 -20.91 -26.07 -14.02
N GLY A 565 -19.95 -26.98 -14.10
CA GLY A 565 -19.28 -27.53 -12.93
C GLY A 565 -18.03 -26.75 -12.49
N VAL A 566 -17.79 -25.58 -13.09
CA VAL A 566 -16.67 -24.69 -12.73
C VAL A 566 -17.08 -23.77 -11.59
N LYS A 567 -16.22 -23.65 -10.56
CA LYS A 567 -16.46 -22.81 -9.36
C LYS A 567 -15.86 -21.44 -9.56
N ASP A 568 -16.38 -20.66 -10.45
CA ASP A 568 -15.89 -19.33 -10.76
C ASP A 568 -16.88 -18.20 -10.45
N ASP A 569 -18.00 -18.54 -9.81
CA ASP A 569 -19.05 -17.58 -9.42
C ASP A 569 -18.55 -16.57 -8.38
N MET A 570 -18.98 -15.34 -8.56
CA MET A 570 -18.77 -14.26 -7.59
C MET A 570 -19.91 -14.17 -6.59
N TRP A 571 -19.60 -13.75 -5.37
CA TRP A 571 -20.57 -13.57 -4.30
C TRP A 571 -20.78 -12.10 -3.94
N ALA A 572 -22.01 -11.77 -3.52
CA ALA A 572 -22.33 -10.51 -2.89
C ALA A 572 -22.40 -10.72 -1.36
N PHE A 573 -21.53 -10.05 -0.61
CA PHE A 573 -21.51 -10.06 0.85
C PHE A 573 -22.41 -8.94 1.37
N THR A 574 -23.61 -9.33 1.76
CA THR A 574 -24.74 -8.43 1.97
C THR A 574 -25.07 -8.13 3.43
N SER A 575 -24.17 -8.46 4.36
CA SER A 575 -24.34 -8.03 5.76
C SER A 575 -24.46 -6.52 5.85
N ARG A 576 -25.58 -6.03 6.39
CA ARG A 576 -25.92 -4.62 6.35
C ARG A 576 -25.03 -3.76 7.25
N ASN A 577 -24.52 -2.67 6.69
CA ASN A 577 -23.72 -1.68 7.41
C ASN A 577 -24.35 -0.27 7.23
N PRO A 578 -25.03 0.27 8.28
CA PRO A 578 -25.67 1.57 8.18
C PRO A 578 -24.72 2.74 7.85
N SER A 579 -23.44 2.66 8.29
CA SER A 579 -22.45 3.69 7.94
C SER A 579 -22.12 3.67 6.45
N LEU A 580 -22.04 2.48 5.85
CA LEU A 580 -21.85 2.33 4.40
C LEU A 580 -23.05 2.87 3.62
N ASP A 581 -24.27 2.60 4.10
CA ASP A 581 -25.51 3.16 3.52
C ASP A 581 -25.49 4.71 3.56
N LEU A 582 -25.02 5.33 4.65
CA LEU A 582 -24.89 6.78 4.77
C LEU A 582 -23.83 7.35 3.80
N ARG A 583 -22.67 6.68 3.68
CA ARG A 583 -21.64 7.06 2.69
C ARG A 583 -22.22 7.00 1.27
N ALA A 584 -22.96 5.94 0.94
CA ALA A 584 -23.63 5.82 -0.35
C ALA A 584 -24.68 6.92 -0.55
N ALA A 585 -25.45 7.28 0.48
CA ALA A 585 -26.40 8.37 0.41
C ALA A 585 -25.73 9.71 0.07
N THR A 586 -24.55 9.97 0.64
CA THR A 586 -23.70 11.13 0.32
C THR A 586 -23.33 11.14 -1.15
N MET A 587 -22.77 10.04 -1.63
CA MET A 587 -22.32 9.89 -3.01
C MET A 587 -23.48 9.99 -4.01
N PHE A 588 -24.61 9.32 -3.75
CA PHE A 588 -25.77 9.35 -4.64
C PHE A 588 -26.37 10.75 -4.80
N ALA A 589 -26.44 11.56 -3.73
CA ALA A 589 -26.86 12.96 -3.83
C ALA A 589 -25.89 13.79 -4.70
N ALA A 590 -24.59 13.54 -4.58
CA ALA A 590 -23.57 14.19 -5.39
C ALA A 590 -23.66 13.74 -6.86
N ALA A 591 -23.69 12.43 -7.11
CA ALA A 591 -23.78 11.87 -8.46
C ALA A 591 -25.04 12.32 -9.20
N SER A 592 -26.18 12.45 -8.50
CA SER A 592 -27.42 12.94 -9.11
C SER A 592 -27.28 14.34 -9.72
N ARG A 593 -26.48 15.21 -9.12
CA ARG A 593 -26.21 16.54 -9.69
C ARG A 593 -25.32 16.48 -10.92
N ALA A 594 -24.24 15.70 -10.84
CA ALA A 594 -23.27 15.59 -11.92
C ALA A 594 -23.88 14.96 -13.18
N LEU A 595 -24.77 13.98 -13.01
CA LEU A 595 -25.44 13.25 -14.09
C LEU A 595 -26.65 13.99 -14.68
N LYS A 596 -27.13 15.03 -14.01
CA LYS A 596 -28.29 15.81 -14.49
C LYS A 596 -27.98 16.49 -15.83
N GLY A 597 -28.80 16.21 -16.84
CA GLY A 597 -28.62 16.68 -18.20
C GLY A 597 -27.68 15.83 -19.04
N TYR A 598 -27.05 14.83 -18.44
CA TYR A 598 -26.23 13.82 -19.13
C TYR A 598 -26.92 12.44 -19.12
N ASN A 599 -27.29 11.92 -17.94
CA ASN A 599 -28.12 10.73 -17.77
C ASN A 599 -29.19 10.99 -16.70
N ASP A 600 -30.30 11.56 -17.11
CA ASP A 600 -31.37 11.99 -16.18
C ASP A 600 -32.07 10.82 -15.48
N ASP A 601 -32.14 9.63 -16.10
CA ASP A 601 -32.73 8.46 -15.46
C ASP A 601 -31.87 8.03 -14.26
N LEU A 602 -30.56 7.82 -14.48
CA LEU A 602 -29.63 7.45 -13.43
C LEU A 602 -29.53 8.54 -12.36
N SER A 603 -29.52 9.82 -12.74
CA SER A 603 -29.58 10.97 -11.84
C SER A 603 -30.75 10.88 -10.87
N ASN A 604 -31.96 10.63 -11.40
CA ASN A 604 -33.19 10.54 -10.60
C ASN A 604 -33.20 9.31 -9.69
N ARG A 605 -32.72 8.17 -10.17
CA ARG A 605 -32.57 6.94 -9.39
C ARG A 605 -31.58 7.16 -8.24
N ALA A 606 -30.40 7.73 -8.50
CA ALA A 606 -29.41 8.05 -7.48
C ALA A 606 -30.00 8.95 -6.38
N LEU A 607 -30.69 10.05 -6.72
CA LEU A 607 -31.30 10.93 -5.73
C LEU A 607 -32.37 10.21 -4.89
N LYS A 608 -33.16 9.35 -5.51
CA LYS A 608 -34.15 8.53 -4.82
C LYS A 608 -33.51 7.60 -3.81
N GLN A 609 -32.42 6.91 -4.19
CA GLN A 609 -31.67 6.01 -3.31
C GLN A 609 -30.98 6.78 -2.18
N SER A 610 -30.41 7.95 -2.44
CA SER A 610 -29.83 8.81 -1.42
C SER A 610 -30.80 9.11 -0.27
N LYS A 611 -32.01 9.62 -0.63
CA LYS A 611 -33.04 9.92 0.37
C LYS A 611 -33.51 8.68 1.15
N ARG A 612 -33.65 7.55 0.46
CA ARG A 612 -34.11 6.30 1.06
C ARG A 612 -33.07 5.75 2.03
N LEU A 613 -31.81 5.62 1.60
CA LEU A 613 -30.74 5.06 2.43
C LEU A 613 -30.46 5.94 3.65
N LEU A 614 -30.43 7.27 3.52
CA LEU A 614 -30.30 8.16 4.67
C LEU A 614 -31.39 7.88 5.72
N LYS A 615 -32.65 7.81 5.30
CA LYS A 615 -33.76 7.56 6.22
C LYS A 615 -33.62 6.20 6.91
N GLU A 616 -33.44 5.13 6.16
CA GLU A 616 -33.36 3.77 6.69
C GLU A 616 -32.15 3.54 7.59
N ALA A 617 -30.97 4.07 7.22
CA ALA A 617 -29.76 3.97 8.03
C ALA A 617 -29.94 4.70 9.37
N MET A 618 -30.56 5.90 9.36
CA MET A 618 -30.83 6.64 10.60
C MET A 618 -31.84 5.93 11.51
N GLU A 619 -32.84 5.26 10.94
CA GLU A 619 -33.79 4.43 11.69
C GLU A 619 -33.08 3.26 12.38
N LEU A 620 -32.21 2.55 11.67
CA LEU A 620 -31.39 1.45 12.22
C LEU A 620 -30.46 1.95 13.33
N LEU A 621 -29.72 3.03 13.11
CA LEU A 621 -28.80 3.60 14.09
C LEU A 621 -29.49 4.12 15.36
N SER A 622 -30.79 4.48 15.27
CA SER A 622 -31.57 4.88 16.43
C SER A 622 -31.97 3.71 17.32
N SER A 623 -31.88 2.47 16.81
CA SER A 623 -32.23 1.27 17.56
C SER A 623 -31.33 1.05 18.77
N LYS A 624 -31.84 0.40 19.81
CA LYS A 624 -31.05 0.09 21.03
C LYS A 624 -30.05 -1.05 20.82
N THR A 625 -30.18 -1.79 19.74
CA THR A 625 -29.35 -2.95 19.42
C THR A 625 -28.00 -2.58 18.80
N GLU A 626 -27.90 -1.38 18.20
CA GLU A 626 -26.65 -0.94 17.57
C GLU A 626 -25.57 -0.52 18.58
N SER A 627 -24.31 -0.93 18.29
CA SER A 627 -23.17 -0.65 19.13
C SER A 627 -22.86 0.86 19.20
N LYS A 628 -22.29 1.30 20.34
CA LYS A 628 -21.86 2.69 20.52
C LYS A 628 -20.85 3.11 19.46
N LYS A 629 -19.89 2.24 19.11
CA LYS A 629 -18.86 2.50 18.10
C LYS A 629 -19.49 2.79 16.74
N ARG A 630 -20.43 1.96 16.26
CA ARG A 630 -21.10 2.19 14.98
C ARG A 630 -21.88 3.49 14.95
N LYS A 631 -22.49 3.89 16.07
CA LYS A 631 -23.19 5.18 16.18
C LYS A 631 -22.23 6.36 16.09
N GLU A 632 -21.07 6.27 16.70
CA GLU A 632 -20.00 7.29 16.66
C GLU A 632 -19.42 7.40 15.24
N ASP A 633 -19.11 6.29 14.60
CA ASP A 633 -18.58 6.28 13.22
C ASP A 633 -19.58 6.87 12.21
N ALA A 634 -20.87 6.63 12.39
CA ALA A 634 -21.92 7.14 11.52
C ALA A 634 -22.19 8.66 11.63
N VAL A 635 -21.64 9.34 12.64
CA VAL A 635 -21.89 10.80 12.82
C VAL A 635 -21.34 11.59 11.64
N ILE A 636 -20.12 11.30 11.20
CA ILE A 636 -19.45 12.01 10.09
C ILE A 636 -20.22 11.76 8.80
N GLU A 637 -20.57 10.51 8.54
CA GLU A 637 -21.28 10.11 7.32
C GLU A 637 -22.67 10.75 7.22
N ASN A 638 -23.36 10.90 8.36
CA ASN A 638 -24.62 11.60 8.43
C ASN A 638 -24.46 13.12 8.12
N ILE A 639 -23.35 13.75 8.54
CA ILE A 639 -23.06 15.15 8.21
C ILE A 639 -22.89 15.29 6.70
N GLY A 640 -22.06 14.44 6.09
CA GLY A 640 -21.83 14.43 4.64
C GLY A 640 -23.10 14.20 3.82
N SER A 641 -23.93 13.23 4.22
CA SER A 641 -25.20 12.93 3.53
C SER A 641 -26.15 14.13 3.53
N ASN A 642 -26.29 14.82 4.67
CA ASN A 642 -27.16 15.98 4.78
C ASN A 642 -26.62 17.17 3.99
N LEU A 643 -25.31 17.42 3.97
CA LEU A 643 -24.70 18.43 3.12
C LEU A 643 -25.04 18.18 1.65
N GLN A 644 -24.74 16.97 1.15
CA GLN A 644 -24.92 16.67 -0.28
C GLN A 644 -26.39 16.65 -0.71
N LEU A 645 -27.31 16.20 0.17
CA LEU A 645 -28.74 16.28 -0.09
C LEU A 645 -29.24 17.72 -0.09
N PHE A 646 -28.75 18.59 0.80
CA PHE A 646 -29.07 20.01 0.76
C PHE A 646 -28.62 20.60 -0.58
N VAL A 647 -27.39 20.35 -1.01
CA VAL A 647 -26.89 20.87 -2.29
C VAL A 647 -27.69 20.35 -3.49
N ALA A 648 -28.15 19.09 -3.45
CA ALA A 648 -28.93 18.48 -4.53
C ALA A 648 -30.38 18.94 -4.60
N THR A 649 -31.01 19.28 -3.46
CA THR A 649 -32.47 19.50 -3.39
C THR A 649 -32.86 20.92 -2.98
N GLY A 650 -31.95 21.64 -2.27
CA GLY A 650 -32.29 22.93 -1.65
C GLY A 650 -33.20 22.81 -0.43
N GLU A 651 -33.49 21.61 0.07
CA GLU A 651 -34.39 21.36 1.18
C GLU A 651 -33.76 21.76 2.52
N PRO A 652 -34.34 22.77 3.26
CA PRO A 652 -33.70 23.36 4.42
C PRO A 652 -33.46 22.38 5.61
N GLN A 653 -34.24 21.31 5.67
CA GLN A 653 -34.08 20.31 6.74
C GLN A 653 -32.68 19.69 6.75
N TYR A 654 -32.10 19.46 5.58
CA TYR A 654 -30.77 18.86 5.47
C TYR A 654 -29.68 19.86 5.91
N LEU A 655 -29.79 21.13 5.51
CA LEU A 655 -28.89 22.17 5.94
C LEU A 655 -28.86 22.31 7.46
N LYS A 656 -30.06 22.26 8.09
CA LYS A 656 -30.19 22.33 9.53
C LYS A 656 -29.41 21.22 10.24
N VAL A 657 -29.53 19.98 9.79
CA VAL A 657 -28.80 18.84 10.38
C VAL A 657 -27.30 19.00 10.20
N PHE A 658 -26.85 19.44 9.02
CA PHE A 658 -25.44 19.73 8.76
C PHE A 658 -24.91 20.79 9.72
N ASP A 659 -25.54 21.96 9.79
CA ASP A 659 -25.08 23.08 10.61
C ASP A 659 -25.12 22.78 12.11
N GLU A 660 -26.10 22.01 12.58
CA GLU A 660 -26.16 21.61 13.99
C GLU A 660 -25.02 20.64 14.39
N LYS A 661 -24.49 19.84 13.44
CA LYS A 661 -23.55 18.74 13.78
C LYS A 661 -22.10 19.01 13.42
N ILE A 662 -21.84 19.83 12.39
CA ILE A 662 -20.48 19.99 11.87
C ILE A 662 -19.55 20.62 12.93
N TRP A 663 -20.04 21.56 13.71
CA TRP A 663 -19.24 22.26 14.72
C TRP A 663 -18.81 21.33 15.86
N ASP A 664 -19.75 20.54 16.38
CA ASP A 664 -19.45 19.52 17.38
C ASP A 664 -18.43 18.46 16.86
N ALA A 665 -18.51 18.12 15.58
CA ALA A 665 -17.57 17.20 14.96
C ALA A 665 -16.17 17.82 14.82
N LEU A 666 -16.08 19.09 14.42
CA LEU A 666 -14.84 19.85 14.35
C LEU A 666 -14.20 20.04 15.73
N ASP A 667 -15.00 20.30 16.76
CA ASP A 667 -14.50 20.44 18.15
C ASP A 667 -13.91 19.13 18.68
N ARG A 668 -14.50 17.98 18.31
CA ARG A 668 -13.99 16.65 18.72
C ARG A 668 -12.73 16.26 17.96
N ASN A 669 -12.70 16.46 16.66
CA ASN A 669 -11.58 16.08 15.80
C ASN A 669 -11.57 16.93 14.52
N VAL A 670 -10.73 17.96 14.53
CA VAL A 670 -10.60 18.87 13.38
C VAL A 670 -10.01 18.15 12.16
N GLU A 671 -9.05 17.28 12.37
CA GLU A 671 -8.35 16.56 11.29
C GLU A 671 -9.32 15.76 10.41
N ARG A 672 -10.21 14.98 11.04
CA ARG A 672 -11.16 14.13 10.32
C ARG A 672 -12.31 14.90 9.65
N ASN A 673 -12.66 16.08 10.15
CA ASN A 673 -13.91 16.76 9.77
C ASN A 673 -13.69 18.04 8.96
N ILE A 674 -12.46 18.57 8.92
CA ILE A 674 -12.17 19.84 8.24
C ILE A 674 -12.46 19.78 6.73
N LYS A 675 -12.18 18.64 6.09
CA LYS A 675 -12.45 18.46 4.65
C LYS A 675 -13.94 18.62 4.33
N THR A 676 -14.82 17.99 5.14
CA THR A 676 -16.28 18.10 4.98
C THR A 676 -16.76 19.55 5.15
N ALA A 677 -16.16 20.30 6.08
CA ALA A 677 -16.49 21.71 6.26
C ALA A 677 -15.98 22.58 5.09
N LEU A 678 -14.80 22.28 4.55
CA LEU A 678 -14.26 22.96 3.36
C LEU A 678 -15.12 22.67 2.11
N ASP A 679 -15.60 21.44 1.95
CA ASP A 679 -16.49 21.06 0.86
C ASP A 679 -17.85 21.79 0.90
N ALA A 680 -18.26 22.28 2.07
CA ALA A 680 -19.48 23.07 2.21
C ALA A 680 -19.32 24.54 1.78
N ILE A 681 -18.12 25.10 1.79
CA ILE A 681 -17.87 26.52 1.55
C ILE A 681 -18.54 27.07 0.28
N PRO A 682 -18.51 26.40 -0.90
CA PRO A 682 -19.14 26.91 -2.12
C PRO A 682 -20.66 27.12 -1.99
N TYR A 683 -21.30 26.54 -0.99
CA TYR A 683 -22.75 26.52 -0.79
C TYR A 683 -23.19 27.30 0.45
N MET A 684 -22.23 27.86 1.23
CA MET A 684 -22.48 28.56 2.47
C MET A 684 -22.22 30.07 2.38
N ASN A 685 -22.74 30.82 3.34
CA ASN A 685 -22.54 32.25 3.44
C ASN A 685 -21.20 32.64 4.10
N GLU A 686 -20.88 33.92 4.11
CA GLU A 686 -19.65 34.44 4.73
C GLU A 686 -19.59 34.19 6.23
N GLU A 687 -20.73 34.16 6.95
CA GLU A 687 -20.78 33.86 8.38
C GLU A 687 -20.25 32.46 8.68
N PHE A 688 -20.59 31.46 7.85
CA PHE A 688 -20.05 30.11 7.95
C PHE A 688 -18.52 30.09 7.76
N LYS A 689 -18.02 30.83 6.76
CA LYS A 689 -16.57 30.91 6.50
C LYS A 689 -15.82 31.56 7.67
N GLU A 690 -16.35 32.64 8.23
CA GLU A 690 -15.72 33.29 9.38
C GLU A 690 -15.74 32.40 10.62
N LYS A 691 -16.83 31.67 10.84
CA LYS A 691 -16.93 30.69 11.94
C LYS A 691 -15.97 29.52 11.76
N LEU A 692 -15.65 29.11 10.52
CA LEU A 692 -14.72 28.03 10.21
C LEU A 692 -13.24 28.43 10.41
N ARG A 693 -12.90 29.71 10.28
CA ARG A 693 -11.54 30.25 10.35
C ARG A 693 -10.69 29.74 11.55
N PRO A 694 -11.19 29.71 12.81
CA PRO A 694 -10.43 29.17 13.95
C PRO A 694 -10.07 27.68 13.79
N TYR A 695 -10.92 26.91 13.12
CA TYR A 695 -10.65 25.49 12.87
C TYR A 695 -9.59 25.28 11.78
N ILE A 696 -9.51 26.20 10.79
CA ILE A 696 -8.42 26.21 9.81
C ILE A 696 -7.08 26.49 10.49
N VAL A 697 -7.06 27.40 11.49
CA VAL A 697 -5.83 27.65 12.29
C VAL A 697 -5.44 26.41 13.07
N LYS A 698 -6.39 25.74 13.78
CA LYS A 698 -6.11 24.48 14.48
C LYS A 698 -5.60 23.38 13.54
N TYR A 699 -6.18 23.29 12.35
CA TYR A 699 -5.73 22.31 11.34
C TYR A 699 -4.31 22.60 10.86
N LYS A 700 -3.97 23.87 10.63
CA LYS A 700 -2.59 24.29 10.32
C LYS A 700 -1.61 23.87 11.41
N GLU A 701 -1.93 24.17 12.68
CA GLU A 701 -1.09 23.80 13.81
C GLU A 701 -0.87 22.28 13.88
N TYR A 702 -1.90 21.48 13.63
CA TYR A 702 -1.81 20.02 13.55
C TYR A 702 -0.85 19.58 12.43
N VAL A 703 -1.03 20.07 11.20
CA VAL A 703 -0.17 19.74 10.05
C VAL A 703 1.29 20.15 10.31
N GLU A 704 1.52 21.33 10.89
CA GLU A 704 2.86 21.81 11.23
C GLU A 704 3.52 20.97 12.34
N SER A 705 2.75 20.50 13.32
CA SER A 705 3.30 19.64 14.36
C SER A 705 3.86 18.34 13.81
N LEU A 706 3.11 17.66 12.93
CA LEU A 706 3.57 16.46 12.25
C LEU A 706 4.72 16.73 11.27
N GLY A 707 4.65 17.85 10.54
CA GLY A 707 5.69 18.25 9.59
C GLY A 707 7.03 18.58 10.23
N LYS A 708 7.08 18.90 11.52
CA LYS A 708 8.34 19.12 12.26
C LYS A 708 9.06 17.81 12.59
N GLU A 709 8.35 16.70 12.61
CA GLU A 709 8.88 15.40 13.01
C GLU A 709 9.71 14.72 11.90
N ASN A 710 9.69 15.24 10.68
CA ASN A 710 10.39 14.66 9.53
C ASN A 710 11.03 15.74 8.64
N PRO A 711 12.08 15.39 7.87
CA PRO A 711 12.82 16.35 7.04
C PRO A 711 12.01 16.92 5.87
N TYR A 712 10.93 16.28 5.47
CA TYR A 712 10.11 16.65 4.31
C TYR A 712 9.06 17.72 4.67
N GLY A 713 8.78 17.89 5.97
CA GLY A 713 7.81 18.88 6.46
C GLY A 713 6.37 18.54 6.09
N LEU A 714 6.04 17.24 6.09
CA LEU A 714 4.74 16.68 5.74
C LEU A 714 4.09 15.94 6.92
N PRO A 715 2.76 15.85 6.98
CA PRO A 715 2.06 15.04 7.96
C PRO A 715 2.15 13.56 7.60
N ILE A 716 3.25 12.91 7.95
CA ILE A 716 3.50 11.50 7.71
C ILE A 716 3.11 10.70 8.94
N GLY A 717 2.18 9.75 8.79
CA GLY A 717 1.80 8.82 9.85
C GLY A 717 2.66 7.56 9.89
N LEU A 718 2.77 6.93 11.06
CA LEU A 718 3.36 5.59 11.21
C LEU A 718 2.30 4.52 10.94
N GLY A 719 2.75 3.39 10.39
CA GLY A 719 1.86 2.28 10.05
C GLY A 719 0.98 2.55 8.84
N ASN A 720 -0.12 1.82 8.74
CA ASN A 720 -1.06 1.86 7.64
C ASN A 720 -0.45 1.42 6.29
N TRP A 721 -1.33 1.31 5.30
CA TRP A 721 -0.99 1.00 3.92
C TRP A 721 -0.08 2.10 3.36
N ALA A 722 1.20 1.89 3.47
CA ALA A 722 2.35 2.69 3.04
C ALA A 722 2.32 4.22 3.26
N GLY A 723 1.35 4.78 3.92
CA GLY A 723 1.30 6.20 4.29
C GLY A 723 1.06 7.21 3.16
N GLY A 724 1.30 6.85 1.89
CA GLY A 724 1.16 7.75 0.74
C GLY A 724 -0.26 8.28 0.52
N GLY A 725 -1.27 7.45 0.75
CA GLY A 725 -2.69 7.85 0.66
C GLY A 725 -3.05 8.95 1.66
N ALA A 726 -2.52 8.89 2.87
CA ALA A 726 -2.71 9.94 3.87
C ALA A 726 -2.09 11.26 3.42
N VAL A 727 -0.87 11.25 2.87
CA VAL A 727 -0.18 12.44 2.35
C VAL A 727 -1.00 13.09 1.23
N THR A 728 -1.54 12.30 0.31
CA THR A 728 -2.40 12.79 -0.78
C THR A 728 -3.70 13.40 -0.27
N GLY A 729 -4.34 12.78 0.73
CA GLY A 729 -5.55 13.29 1.38
C GLY A 729 -5.31 14.63 2.09
N TYR A 730 -4.21 14.75 2.83
CA TYR A 730 -3.77 16.04 3.39
C TYR A 730 -3.52 17.08 2.31
N GLY A 731 -2.89 16.68 1.20
CA GLY A 731 -2.64 17.55 0.06
C GLY A 731 -3.91 18.15 -0.52
N THR A 732 -4.94 17.36 -0.72
CA THR A 732 -6.26 17.83 -1.21
C THR A 732 -6.88 18.84 -0.24
N THR A 733 -6.87 18.52 1.06
CA THR A 733 -7.39 19.39 2.11
C THR A 733 -6.63 20.72 2.18
N LEU A 734 -5.30 20.67 2.07
CA LEU A 734 -4.43 21.84 2.07
C LEU A 734 -4.65 22.72 0.82
N CYS A 735 -4.89 22.13 -0.36
CA CYS A 735 -5.24 22.89 -1.56
C CYS A 735 -6.53 23.69 -1.35
N PHE A 736 -7.59 23.05 -0.83
CA PHE A 736 -8.85 23.77 -0.56
C PHE A 736 -8.72 24.81 0.56
N ALA A 737 -8.02 24.46 1.63
CA ALA A 737 -7.77 25.40 2.71
C ALA A 737 -6.96 26.62 2.25
N SER A 738 -5.93 26.42 1.42
CA SER A 738 -5.16 27.51 0.83
C SER A 738 -5.98 28.35 -0.15
N LYS A 739 -6.86 27.73 -0.94
CA LYS A 739 -7.77 28.44 -1.85
C LYS A 739 -8.74 29.37 -1.11
N TYR A 740 -9.32 28.90 0.00
CA TYR A 740 -10.36 29.66 0.72
C TYR A 740 -9.81 30.54 1.85
N TYR A 741 -8.64 30.20 2.42
CA TYR A 741 -7.97 30.90 3.51
C TYR A 741 -6.46 31.10 3.23
N PRO A 742 -6.10 31.81 2.13
CA PRO A 742 -4.70 31.96 1.73
C PRO A 742 -3.85 32.74 2.74
N ASP A 743 -4.48 33.52 3.61
CA ASP A 743 -3.86 34.25 4.72
C ASP A 743 -3.50 33.34 5.93
N ILE A 744 -4.08 32.14 6.00
CA ILE A 744 -3.80 31.16 7.07
C ILE A 744 -2.90 30.03 6.55
N ILE A 745 -3.26 29.45 5.42
CA ILE A 745 -2.54 28.30 4.83
C ILE A 745 -1.94 28.72 3.47
N ASP A 746 -0.61 28.74 3.44
CA ASP A 746 0.15 29.04 2.23
C ASP A 746 0.15 27.84 1.26
N LYS A 747 0.12 28.12 -0.05
CA LYS A 747 0.18 27.10 -1.11
C LYS A 747 1.46 26.25 -1.09
N ASN A 748 2.50 26.67 -0.37
CA ASN A 748 3.75 25.91 -0.22
C ASN A 748 3.54 24.54 0.45
N TYR A 749 2.49 24.37 1.25
CA TYR A 749 2.13 23.04 1.79
C TYR A 749 1.72 22.07 0.68
N ALA A 750 0.98 22.56 -0.32
CA ALA A 750 0.58 21.75 -1.47
C ALA A 750 1.78 21.39 -2.37
N PHE A 751 2.74 22.32 -2.55
CA PHE A 751 3.97 22.02 -3.27
C PHE A 751 4.79 20.90 -2.62
N LYS A 752 4.89 20.86 -1.29
CA LYS A 752 5.59 19.79 -0.58
C LYS A 752 4.96 18.40 -0.83
N VAL A 753 3.62 18.36 -0.89
CA VAL A 753 2.91 17.12 -1.21
C VAL A 753 3.20 16.68 -2.65
N ALA A 754 3.17 17.60 -3.61
CA ALA A 754 3.53 17.30 -5.00
C ALA A 754 4.99 16.83 -5.10
N ASP A 755 5.92 17.52 -4.45
CA ASP A 755 7.33 17.15 -4.44
C ASP A 755 7.53 15.73 -3.87
N TRP A 756 6.81 15.37 -2.81
CA TRP A 756 6.82 14.02 -2.23
C TRP A 756 6.35 12.97 -3.24
N LEU A 757 5.19 13.17 -3.85
CA LEU A 757 4.64 12.22 -4.82
C LEU A 757 5.57 12.02 -6.02
N PHE A 758 6.32 13.04 -6.39
CA PHE A 758 7.19 13.02 -7.57
C PHE A 758 8.68 12.81 -7.25
N GLY A 759 9.03 12.33 -6.05
CA GLY A 759 10.39 11.83 -5.76
C GLY A 759 11.14 12.51 -4.61
N CYS A 760 10.60 13.56 -3.97
CA CYS A 760 11.23 14.15 -2.78
C CYS A 760 10.75 13.42 -1.50
N HIS A 761 11.23 12.19 -1.34
CA HIS A 761 10.90 11.31 -0.22
C HIS A 761 12.12 10.45 0.15
N PRO A 762 12.09 9.70 1.27
CA PRO A 762 13.20 8.87 1.68
C PRO A 762 13.58 7.80 0.67
N TYR A 763 14.82 7.33 0.76
CA TYR A 763 15.35 6.09 0.22
C TYR A 763 15.71 6.10 -1.25
N HIS A 764 14.90 6.63 -2.12
CA HIS A 764 15.15 6.81 -3.56
C HIS A 764 14.38 8.02 -4.09
N ASN A 765 14.64 8.36 -5.35
CA ASN A 765 14.00 9.50 -6.00
C ASN A 765 12.99 9.07 -7.08
N TYR A 766 12.30 7.94 -6.91
CA TYR A 766 11.29 7.52 -7.88
C TYR A 766 9.98 8.28 -7.67
N SER A 767 9.33 8.68 -8.75
CA SER A 767 7.95 9.12 -8.67
C SER A 767 7.04 7.97 -8.22
N PHE A 768 6.11 8.23 -7.31
CA PHE A 768 5.08 7.25 -6.94
C PHE A 768 3.97 7.14 -7.99
N VAL A 769 3.99 7.97 -9.01
CA VAL A 769 3.01 7.92 -10.10
C VAL A 769 3.68 7.37 -11.35
N ALA A 770 3.24 6.21 -11.81
CA ALA A 770 3.81 5.57 -13.00
C ALA A 770 3.62 6.44 -14.25
N ALA A 771 4.67 6.55 -15.07
CA ALA A 771 4.74 7.41 -16.26
C ALA A 771 4.68 8.92 -15.98
N VAL A 772 4.83 9.36 -14.72
CA VAL A 772 4.87 10.78 -14.35
C VAL A 772 6.20 11.07 -13.66
N GLY A 773 7.05 11.88 -14.29
CA GLY A 773 8.39 12.23 -13.82
C GLY A 773 9.45 12.01 -14.89
N ALA A 774 10.68 12.45 -14.59
CA ALA A 774 11.79 12.41 -15.53
C ALA A 774 12.59 11.11 -15.49
N ALA A 775 12.60 10.41 -14.34
CA ALA A 775 13.25 9.11 -14.19
C ALA A 775 12.24 7.97 -14.35
N ARG A 776 12.78 6.73 -14.38
CA ARG A 776 11.94 5.55 -14.39
C ARG A 776 10.98 5.59 -13.22
N PRO A 777 9.68 5.74 -13.45
CA PRO A 777 8.70 5.71 -12.38
C PRO A 777 8.60 4.30 -11.83
N LYS A 778 8.10 4.18 -10.60
CA LYS A 778 7.82 2.89 -10.04
C LYS A 778 6.78 2.17 -10.89
N ALA A 779 7.09 0.99 -11.37
CA ALA A 779 6.12 0.13 -11.97
C ALA A 779 5.15 -0.31 -10.90
N VAL A 780 3.90 -0.10 -11.13
CA VAL A 780 2.88 -0.62 -10.27
C VAL A 780 2.38 -1.92 -10.83
N PHE A 781 2.10 -2.72 -9.98
CA PHE A 781 2.01 -4.10 -10.15
C PHE A 781 0.66 -4.61 -9.68
N TYR A 782 0.08 -5.41 -10.48
CA TYR A 782 -1.06 -6.20 -10.13
C TYR A 782 -0.59 -7.62 -9.86
N GLY A 783 -0.68 -8.00 -8.65
CA GLY A 783 -0.29 -9.13 -7.92
C GLY A 783 0.13 -10.39 -8.60
N ASN A 784 -0.32 -10.71 -9.74
CA ASN A 784 -0.15 -12.04 -10.29
C ASN A 784 0.73 -12.19 -11.51
N ASN A 785 1.32 -11.11 -11.97
CA ASN A 785 2.26 -11.22 -13.07
C ASN A 785 3.62 -11.72 -12.59
N ARG A 786 3.71 -13.01 -12.30
CA ARG A 786 4.91 -13.64 -11.78
C ARG A 786 6.04 -13.71 -12.80
N ALA A 787 5.69 -13.69 -14.07
CA ALA A 787 6.65 -13.84 -15.16
C ALA A 787 7.26 -12.51 -15.57
N ASP A 788 6.52 -11.42 -15.44
CA ASP A 788 6.93 -10.11 -15.88
C ASP A 788 6.34 -9.01 -14.99
N PHE A 789 6.99 -7.88 -14.91
CA PHE A 789 6.51 -6.72 -14.17
C PHE A 789 5.63 -5.90 -15.10
N SER A 790 4.33 -5.87 -14.83
CA SER A 790 3.40 -5.05 -15.60
C SER A 790 3.66 -3.58 -15.31
N PHE A 791 3.90 -2.82 -16.35
CA PHE A 791 3.93 -1.38 -16.29
C PHE A 791 2.57 -0.84 -16.70
N ILE A 792 1.84 -0.22 -15.76
CA ILE A 792 0.56 0.43 -16.03
C ILE A 792 0.71 1.92 -15.81
N PRO A 793 0.67 2.73 -16.89
CA PRO A 793 0.78 4.18 -16.78
C PRO A 793 -0.30 4.76 -15.87
N GLY A 794 0.10 5.73 -15.06
CA GLY A 794 -0.82 6.48 -14.22
C GLY A 794 -1.18 5.82 -12.89
N ASN A 795 -0.71 4.61 -12.63
CA ASN A 795 -0.92 4.00 -11.33
C ASN A 795 -0.13 4.75 -10.24
N VAL A 796 -0.79 4.95 -9.11
CA VAL A 796 -0.20 5.62 -7.93
C VAL A 796 0.17 4.57 -6.90
N ALA A 797 1.46 4.32 -6.74
CA ALA A 797 1.95 3.41 -5.71
C ALA A 797 1.61 3.96 -4.31
N PRO A 798 1.18 3.11 -3.36
CA PRO A 798 1.02 3.53 -1.97
C PRO A 798 2.28 4.16 -1.37
N GLY A 799 3.45 3.71 -1.79
CA GLY A 799 4.73 4.35 -1.50
C GLY A 799 5.48 3.68 -0.35
N LEU A 800 5.92 4.48 0.62
CA LEU A 800 6.77 4.03 1.71
C LEU A 800 5.94 3.70 2.95
N LEU A 801 6.14 2.53 3.51
CA LEU A 801 5.58 2.16 4.80
C LEU A 801 6.49 2.68 5.91
N PHE A 802 5.95 3.59 6.73
CA PHE A 802 6.65 4.13 7.90
C PHE A 802 6.37 3.27 9.12
N ARG A 803 7.41 2.68 9.68
CA ARG A 803 7.35 1.93 10.94
C ARG A 803 8.70 2.05 11.68
N LYS A 804 8.66 2.11 13.00
CA LYS A 804 9.91 2.21 13.77
C LYS A 804 10.73 0.93 13.66
N PRO A 805 12.05 1.02 13.55
CA PRO A 805 12.91 2.22 13.49
C PRO A 805 13.24 2.67 12.07
N ASP A 806 12.46 2.27 11.08
CA ASP A 806 12.83 2.32 9.68
C ASP A 806 11.70 2.78 8.78
N HIS A 807 12.06 3.11 7.55
CA HIS A 807 11.11 3.17 6.44
C HIS A 807 11.13 1.82 5.74
N PHE A 808 10.00 1.16 5.63
CA PHE A 808 9.90 0.00 4.76
C PHE A 808 9.80 0.53 3.34
N GLU A 809 10.93 0.55 2.68
CA GLU A 809 11.06 1.15 1.35
C GLU A 809 10.49 0.26 0.27
N ASN A 810 9.97 0.92 -0.74
CA ASN A 810 9.64 0.30 -1.99
C ASN A 810 10.81 0.47 -2.96
N TYR A 811 11.86 -0.30 -2.75
CA TYR A 811 13.08 -0.19 -3.53
C TYR A 811 12.98 -0.91 -4.88
N ASP A 812 12.27 -2.03 -4.89
CA ASP A 812 12.03 -2.84 -6.09
C ASP A 812 10.57 -2.80 -6.49
N ASP A 813 10.30 -2.93 -7.77
CA ASP A 813 8.97 -3.17 -8.33
C ASP A 813 8.50 -4.59 -8.01
N TRP A 814 8.83 -5.11 -6.81
CA TRP A 814 8.47 -6.48 -6.44
C TRP A 814 6.99 -6.58 -6.15
N PRO A 815 6.29 -7.45 -6.84
CA PRO A 815 4.84 -7.49 -6.86
C PRO A 815 4.18 -7.79 -5.53
N PHE A 816 4.79 -8.63 -4.75
CA PHE A 816 4.24 -9.12 -3.50
C PHE A 816 4.53 -8.19 -2.31
N LEU A 817 5.03 -7.01 -2.55
CA LEU A 817 5.09 -5.91 -1.59
C LEU A 817 3.80 -5.08 -1.71
N TRP A 818 2.67 -5.67 -1.35
CA TRP A 818 1.33 -5.10 -1.55
C TRP A 818 1.20 -3.69 -0.98
N GLY A 819 1.50 -3.52 0.30
CA GLY A 819 1.36 -2.24 0.99
C GLY A 819 2.20 -1.10 0.43
N GLN A 820 3.19 -1.38 -0.43
CA GLN A 820 4.04 -0.38 -1.08
C GLN A 820 3.77 -0.26 -2.58
N ASN A 821 3.34 -1.32 -3.22
CA ASN A 821 3.26 -1.38 -4.69
C ASN A 821 1.85 -1.40 -5.24
N GLU A 822 0.89 -1.93 -4.50
CA GLU A 822 -0.46 -2.09 -5.02
C GLU A 822 -1.19 -0.75 -5.10
N GLY A 823 -1.46 -0.31 -6.32
CA GLY A 823 -2.34 0.81 -6.54
C GLY A 823 -3.81 0.41 -6.41
N THR A 824 -4.59 1.19 -5.67
CA THR A 824 -6.02 0.98 -5.52
C THR A 824 -6.83 2.04 -6.26
N ILE A 825 -8.06 1.71 -6.64
CA ILE A 825 -8.95 2.68 -7.33
C ILE A 825 -9.22 3.90 -6.44
N ALA A 826 -9.35 3.70 -5.14
CA ALA A 826 -9.52 4.79 -4.18
C ALA A 826 -8.27 5.67 -4.08
N GLY A 827 -7.07 5.07 -4.03
CA GLY A 827 -5.79 5.78 -4.00
C GLY A 827 -5.56 6.61 -5.25
N ASN A 828 -5.81 6.03 -6.42
CA ASN A 828 -5.64 6.71 -7.71
C ASN A 828 -6.64 7.85 -7.92
N THR A 829 -7.89 7.71 -7.52
CA THR A 829 -8.86 8.81 -7.59
C THR A 829 -8.60 9.90 -6.54
N SER A 830 -8.04 9.55 -5.37
CA SER A 830 -7.53 10.53 -4.41
C SER A 830 -6.38 11.37 -4.98
N TYR A 831 -5.51 10.75 -5.77
CA TYR A 831 -4.49 11.48 -6.52
C TYR A 831 -5.09 12.38 -7.61
N LEU A 832 -6.10 11.92 -8.35
CA LEU A 832 -6.74 12.74 -9.39
C LEU A 832 -7.39 14.00 -8.82
N ILE A 833 -8.08 13.91 -7.68
CA ILE A 833 -8.66 15.10 -7.03
C ILE A 833 -7.57 16.02 -6.46
N PHE A 834 -6.52 15.46 -5.84
CA PHE A 834 -5.36 16.24 -5.42
C PHE A 834 -4.73 16.97 -6.61
N GLY A 835 -4.39 16.25 -7.68
CA GLY A 835 -3.76 16.84 -8.86
C GLY A 835 -4.61 17.92 -9.54
N SER A 836 -5.94 17.74 -9.55
CA SER A 836 -6.87 18.74 -10.08
C SER A 836 -6.93 20.01 -9.21
N ALA A 837 -7.03 19.82 -7.88
CA ALA A 837 -7.02 20.93 -6.92
C ALA A 837 -5.67 21.66 -6.89
N PHE A 838 -4.57 20.92 -6.99
CA PHE A 838 -3.23 21.48 -7.05
C PHE A 838 -3.02 22.30 -8.32
N LYS A 839 -3.38 21.77 -9.50
CA LYS A 839 -3.31 22.53 -10.76
C LYS A 839 -4.12 23.82 -10.71
N ASP A 840 -5.30 23.79 -10.11
CA ASP A 840 -6.16 24.98 -9.96
C ASP A 840 -5.52 26.01 -9.00
N LEU A 841 -4.89 25.57 -7.92
CA LEU A 841 -4.25 26.43 -6.92
C LEU A 841 -2.98 27.13 -7.43
N VAL A 842 -2.24 26.50 -8.35
CA VAL A 842 -0.91 27.02 -8.80
C VAL A 842 -0.98 27.81 -10.10
N LYS A 843 -2.11 27.76 -10.81
CA LYS A 843 -2.41 28.65 -11.94
C LYS A 843 -2.55 30.11 -11.48
#